data_18e7234d666c97128ffc35deb4991e78
#
_entry.id   18e7234d666c97128ffc35deb4991e78
#
_cell.length_a   1.000
_cell.length_b   1.000
_cell.length_c   1.000
_cell.angle_alpha   90.00
_cell.angle_beta   90.00
_cell.angle_gamma   90.00
#
_symmetry.space_group_name_H-M   'P 1'
#
loop_
_entity.id
_entity.type
_entity.pdbx_description
1 polymer ?
#
loop_
_entity_poly.entity_id
_entity_poly.type
_entity_poly.pdbx_seq_one_letter_code
_entity_poly.pdbx_strand_id
1 'polypeptide(L)'
;MKYRNPFHALLVVLLLAPGLRADEGMWLFNQPPRERLEKDHGFRLTPEWLLNLQQSSVRFSSGGSGSFVSADGLVLTNHHVGAGAIQKLGDETHDYYRDGFAAATREQELRCHDLELNVLVSIEDVTARVQAAVKPDMPATEAAAARRAVLAAIEKESLAATGLRSDVITLHQGGAYHLYRAKRYTDVRLVFAPEHAIAFFGGDADNFEFPRYNLDICFFRAYENGRPARVPHHLTWGRQPVAAGDLVFVSGHPGHTDRAKTVAEVMAMRDRQLPLDLQVIHRLESLYGAFCEEGPEERRQAAGSLFSVQNGRKARSGILAALLDPDLIARKRAAERAAREPIEAGLDGRPSPYQRIAEAQADLDRIAVRHRMLEGAAGFTSKFFANARTILRAVAERAKPDGQRLREYRDSNRGPLELQLFSNEPLYDGFEVAKLADSLTALATALGADDPLVQSVLAGRPPRERAAALVGGTALGRRHQPEGAQAPPPDRRRELYDGGAAAVAASSDTMLALARLVDEEARRLRGLAEAAQEVKQQAHAEIARARFARAGATLYPDATFTLRLAYGVVRGIEGSGPEDCPAITTYAGLFARARSKGDAVPFVLPPRWQQQRKQLEADAAFMATPFNFASTADIIGGNSGSPVVNRAGELVGLIFDGNIHSLRLDLAYDDRLSRAVSVDATGILAALRKVYAAAALVAEIEAAP
;
A
#
# COMPACT_ATOMS: atom_id res chain seq x y z
N MET A 1 -75.45 -20.82 -29.79
CA MET A 1 -74.41 -19.86 -30.27
C MET A 1 -73.22 -19.99 -29.36
N LYS A 2 -72.11 -20.60 -29.86
CA LYS A 2 -70.87 -20.83 -29.13
C LYS A 2 -69.89 -19.74 -29.52
N TYR A 3 -69.46 -18.90 -28.59
CA TYR A 3 -68.34 -17.98 -28.79
C TYR A 3 -67.06 -18.67 -28.33
N ARG A 4 -66.12 -18.88 -29.27
CA ARG A 4 -64.73 -19.27 -29.06
C ARG A 4 -63.89 -18.01 -28.91
N ASN A 5 -63.24 -17.83 -27.75
CA ASN A 5 -62.18 -16.86 -27.60
C ASN A 5 -60.83 -17.47 -28.02
N PRO A 6 -60.02 -16.80 -28.88
CA PRO A 6 -58.65 -17.24 -29.12
C PRO A 6 -57.71 -16.57 -28.08
N PHE A 7 -57.09 -17.40 -27.23
CA PHE A 7 -55.96 -17.00 -26.42
C PHE A 7 -54.77 -16.71 -27.36
N HIS A 8 -54.36 -15.45 -27.46
CA HIS A 8 -53.08 -15.08 -28.03
C HIS A 8 -52.01 -15.28 -26.94
N ALA A 9 -51.17 -16.33 -27.08
CA ALA A 9 -49.98 -16.54 -26.28
C ALA A 9 -48.93 -15.47 -26.69
N LEU A 10 -48.75 -14.45 -25.86
CA LEU A 10 -47.67 -13.50 -25.99
C LEU A 10 -46.36 -14.17 -25.60
N LEU A 11 -45.55 -14.56 -26.59
CA LEU A 11 -44.19 -15.09 -26.38
C LEU A 11 -43.28 -13.92 -25.96
N VAL A 12 -43.10 -13.76 -24.65
CA VAL A 12 -42.10 -12.84 -24.12
C VAL A 12 -40.72 -13.46 -24.38
N VAL A 13 -40.07 -13.05 -25.45
CA VAL A 13 -38.65 -13.30 -25.69
C VAL A 13 -37.90 -12.45 -24.68
N LEU A 14 -37.54 -13.04 -23.53
CA LEU A 14 -36.50 -12.49 -22.65
C LEU A 14 -35.19 -12.48 -23.47
N LEU A 15 -34.89 -11.32 -24.07
CA LEU A 15 -33.52 -10.99 -24.48
C LEU A 15 -32.66 -11.07 -23.21
N LEU A 16 -32.03 -12.24 -22.99
CA LEU A 16 -30.89 -12.37 -22.09
C LEU A 16 -29.81 -11.42 -22.66
N ALA A 17 -29.77 -10.20 -22.15
CA ALA A 17 -28.58 -9.38 -22.29
C ALA A 17 -27.39 -10.27 -21.84
N PRO A 18 -26.31 -10.34 -22.64
CA PRO A 18 -25.14 -11.07 -22.18
C PRO A 18 -24.74 -10.44 -20.85
N GLY A 19 -24.86 -11.22 -19.75
CA GLY A 19 -24.46 -10.76 -18.44
C GLY A 19 -23.05 -10.24 -18.57
N LEU A 20 -22.85 -8.96 -18.30
CA LEU A 20 -21.53 -8.32 -18.22
C LEU A 20 -20.71 -9.22 -17.29
N ARG A 21 -19.73 -9.94 -17.86
CA ARG A 21 -18.83 -10.77 -17.09
C ARG A 21 -17.92 -9.84 -16.32
N ALA A 22 -17.89 -10.03 -15.01
CA ALA A 22 -17.08 -9.23 -14.12
C ALA A 22 -15.59 -9.31 -14.50
N ASP A 23 -14.90 -8.15 -14.56
CA ASP A 23 -13.46 -8.05 -14.86
C ASP A 23 -12.58 -8.42 -13.65
N GLU A 24 -13.08 -9.29 -12.80
CA GLU A 24 -12.48 -9.72 -11.55
C GLU A 24 -11.08 -10.32 -11.74
N GLY A 25 -10.13 -9.87 -10.93
CA GLY A 25 -8.84 -10.50 -10.72
C GLY A 25 -7.65 -9.55 -10.74
N MET A 26 -6.75 -9.78 -9.78
CA MET A 26 -5.40 -9.19 -9.70
C MET A 26 -4.40 -10.27 -10.09
N TRP A 27 -4.17 -10.42 -11.40
CA TRP A 27 -3.49 -11.57 -12.00
C TRP A 27 -1.97 -11.48 -11.87
N LEU A 28 -1.33 -12.63 -11.70
CA LEU A 28 0.13 -12.72 -11.74
C LEU A 28 0.64 -12.48 -13.17
N PHE A 29 1.76 -11.77 -13.33
CA PHE A 29 2.36 -11.51 -14.64
C PHE A 29 2.85 -12.78 -15.34
N ASN A 30 3.23 -13.81 -14.61
CA ASN A 30 3.58 -15.12 -15.18
C ASN A 30 2.37 -16.04 -15.41
N GLN A 31 1.16 -15.64 -14.98
CA GLN A 31 -0.10 -16.37 -15.19
C GLN A 31 -1.23 -15.39 -15.54
N PRO A 32 -1.11 -14.58 -16.62
CA PRO A 32 -2.15 -13.63 -17.01
C PRO A 32 -3.37 -14.32 -17.61
N PRO A 33 -4.57 -13.73 -17.57
CA PRO A 33 -5.82 -14.35 -18.02
C PRO A 33 -6.01 -14.23 -19.55
N ARG A 34 -5.10 -14.81 -20.35
CA ARG A 34 -5.05 -14.66 -21.83
C ARG A 34 -6.34 -15.05 -22.52
N GLU A 35 -6.84 -16.26 -22.23
CA GLU A 35 -8.06 -16.80 -22.86
C GLU A 35 -9.30 -15.95 -22.53
N ARG A 36 -9.36 -15.44 -21.30
CA ARG A 36 -10.45 -14.59 -20.84
C ARG A 36 -10.43 -13.23 -21.54
N LEU A 37 -9.27 -12.59 -21.63
CA LEU A 37 -9.09 -11.32 -22.34
C LEU A 37 -9.43 -11.43 -23.83
N GLU A 38 -9.01 -12.50 -24.50
CA GLU A 38 -9.32 -12.73 -25.89
C GLU A 38 -10.82 -12.99 -26.10
N LYS A 39 -11.43 -13.83 -25.25
CA LYS A 39 -12.84 -14.19 -25.37
C LYS A 39 -13.79 -13.06 -25.01
N ASP A 40 -13.53 -12.36 -23.88
CA ASP A 40 -14.50 -11.41 -23.32
C ASP A 40 -14.31 -9.99 -23.90
N HIS A 41 -13.06 -9.64 -24.30
CA HIS A 41 -12.70 -8.30 -24.78
C HIS A 41 -12.07 -8.27 -26.18
N GLY A 42 -11.87 -9.43 -26.85
CA GLY A 42 -11.19 -9.49 -28.14
C GLY A 42 -9.76 -8.95 -28.09
N PHE A 43 -9.09 -9.07 -26.91
CA PHE A 43 -7.74 -8.57 -26.72
C PHE A 43 -6.74 -9.73 -26.60
N ARG A 44 -5.81 -9.81 -27.57
CA ARG A 44 -4.74 -10.81 -27.56
C ARG A 44 -3.50 -10.26 -26.87
N LEU A 45 -3.23 -10.74 -25.67
CA LEU A 45 -2.11 -10.35 -24.85
C LEU A 45 -0.79 -10.98 -25.40
N THR A 46 0.12 -10.17 -25.95
CA THR A 46 1.42 -10.65 -26.45
C THR A 46 2.49 -10.68 -25.35
N PRO A 47 3.53 -11.52 -25.48
CA PRO A 47 4.65 -11.54 -24.53
C PRO A 47 5.38 -10.20 -24.43
N GLU A 48 5.58 -9.50 -25.56
CA GLU A 48 6.29 -8.23 -25.66
C GLU A 48 5.53 -7.12 -24.93
N TRP A 49 4.22 -7.03 -25.14
CA TRP A 49 3.33 -6.09 -24.45
C TRP A 49 3.41 -6.30 -22.93
N LEU A 50 3.31 -7.56 -22.50
CA LEU A 50 3.34 -7.91 -21.08
C LEU A 50 4.69 -7.62 -20.44
N LEU A 51 5.80 -7.94 -21.13
CA LEU A 51 7.17 -7.69 -20.68
C LEU A 51 7.43 -6.19 -20.54
N ASN A 52 7.04 -5.38 -21.54
CA ASN A 52 7.22 -3.94 -21.48
C ASN A 52 6.45 -3.35 -20.28
N LEU A 53 5.19 -3.74 -20.08
CA LEU A 53 4.39 -3.27 -18.95
C LEU A 53 4.98 -3.71 -17.59
N GLN A 54 5.45 -4.98 -17.48
CA GLN A 54 6.10 -5.50 -16.29
C GLN A 54 7.33 -4.69 -15.91
N GLN A 55 8.23 -4.45 -16.85
CA GLN A 55 9.52 -3.80 -16.58
C GLN A 55 9.46 -2.28 -16.57
N SER A 56 8.36 -1.70 -17.05
CA SER A 56 8.06 -0.28 -16.86
C SER A 56 7.43 0.02 -15.51
N SER A 57 6.82 -0.98 -14.85
CA SER A 57 6.12 -0.81 -13.56
C SER A 57 7.09 -0.80 -12.40
N VAL A 58 6.87 0.12 -11.45
CA VAL A 58 7.76 0.40 -10.33
C VAL A 58 7.03 0.23 -9.01
N ARG A 59 7.63 -0.46 -8.04
CA ARG A 59 7.17 -0.51 -6.64
C ARG A 59 7.95 0.49 -5.80
N PHE A 60 7.24 1.36 -5.09
CA PHE A 60 7.82 2.30 -4.13
C PHE A 60 7.99 1.65 -2.75
N SER A 61 9.11 1.89 -2.09
CA SER A 61 9.34 1.42 -0.71
C SER A 61 8.44 2.11 0.31
N SER A 62 7.94 3.29 0.00
CA SER A 62 6.97 4.03 0.81
C SER A 62 5.55 3.42 0.80
N GLY A 63 5.29 2.45 -0.06
CA GLY A 63 3.97 1.85 -0.25
C GLY A 63 3.23 2.49 -1.42
N GLY A 64 3.11 1.78 -2.52
CA GLY A 64 2.47 2.25 -3.75
C GLY A 64 3.24 1.85 -4.99
N SER A 65 2.77 2.31 -6.12
CA SER A 65 3.24 1.96 -7.44
C SER A 65 3.67 3.19 -8.23
N GLY A 66 4.26 2.98 -9.37
CA GLY A 66 4.60 3.98 -10.36
C GLY A 66 5.01 3.33 -11.66
N SER A 67 5.44 4.13 -12.63
CA SER A 67 5.98 3.63 -13.88
C SER A 67 7.06 4.53 -14.45
N PHE A 68 8.03 3.93 -15.14
CA PHE A 68 8.93 4.67 -16.00
C PHE A 68 8.17 5.22 -17.20
N VAL A 69 8.36 6.52 -17.49
CA VAL A 69 7.72 7.25 -18.58
C VAL A 69 8.73 7.92 -19.51
N SER A 70 10.02 7.67 -19.31
CA SER A 70 11.09 8.03 -20.26
C SER A 70 12.26 7.05 -20.16
N ALA A 71 13.08 6.98 -21.21
CA ALA A 71 14.30 6.20 -21.24
C ALA A 71 15.37 6.69 -20.24
N ASP A 72 15.24 7.92 -19.75
CA ASP A 72 16.15 8.56 -18.81
C ASP A 72 15.71 8.44 -17.35
N GLY A 73 14.99 7.36 -17.03
CA GLY A 73 14.63 6.98 -15.68
C GLY A 73 13.60 7.89 -15.00
N LEU A 74 12.83 8.67 -15.77
CA LEU A 74 11.72 9.46 -15.23
C LEU A 74 10.58 8.54 -14.80
N VAL A 75 10.10 8.69 -13.55
CA VAL A 75 9.06 7.86 -12.93
C VAL A 75 7.87 8.71 -12.56
N LEU A 76 6.70 8.32 -13.05
CA LEU A 76 5.40 8.88 -12.65
C LEU A 76 4.79 8.07 -11.51
N THR A 77 4.26 8.74 -10.50
CA THR A 77 3.46 8.19 -9.40
C THR A 77 2.49 9.25 -8.87
N ASN A 78 1.77 8.94 -7.77
CA ASN A 78 0.93 9.93 -7.11
C ASN A 78 1.72 10.86 -6.17
N HIS A 79 1.16 12.06 -5.95
CA HIS A 79 1.64 12.97 -4.91
C HIS A 79 1.59 12.30 -3.54
N HIS A 80 0.50 11.65 -3.19
CA HIS A 80 0.36 11.00 -1.89
C HIS A 80 1.31 9.80 -1.70
N VAL A 81 1.70 9.08 -2.75
CA VAL A 81 2.75 8.03 -2.69
C VAL A 81 4.12 8.66 -2.41
N GLY A 82 4.40 9.83 -3.01
CA GLY A 82 5.60 10.62 -2.80
C GLY A 82 5.59 11.47 -1.54
N ALA A 83 4.45 11.66 -0.88
CA ALA A 83 4.23 12.64 0.18
C ALA A 83 5.28 12.60 1.29
N GLY A 84 5.59 11.40 1.80
CA GLY A 84 6.60 11.24 2.83
C GLY A 84 8.02 11.65 2.39
N ALA A 85 8.39 11.38 1.13
CA ALA A 85 9.67 11.80 0.58
C ALA A 85 9.71 13.34 0.37
N ILE A 86 8.62 13.90 -0.17
CA ILE A 86 8.49 15.35 -0.39
C ILE A 86 8.57 16.10 0.95
N GLN A 87 7.85 15.65 1.98
CA GLN A 87 7.84 16.27 3.31
C GLN A 87 9.22 16.25 3.97
N LYS A 88 9.97 15.15 3.84
CA LYS A 88 11.33 15.02 4.38
C LYS A 88 12.36 15.93 3.71
N LEU A 89 12.09 16.39 2.49
CA LEU A 89 12.94 17.34 1.76
C LEU A 89 12.69 18.78 2.17
N GLY A 90 11.53 19.07 2.75
CA GLY A 90 11.17 20.41 3.21
C GLY A 90 11.85 20.78 4.53
N ASP A 91 11.98 22.09 4.76
CA ASP A 91 12.50 22.74 5.96
C ASP A 91 11.61 23.91 6.39
N GLU A 92 12.03 24.71 7.37
CA GLU A 92 11.28 25.87 7.86
C GLU A 92 11.04 26.94 6.79
N THR A 93 11.87 26.99 5.74
CA THR A 93 11.82 27.98 4.65
C THR A 93 11.16 27.44 3.39
N HIS A 94 11.12 26.10 3.21
CA HIS A 94 10.62 25.42 2.02
C HIS A 94 9.66 24.30 2.39
N ASP A 95 8.37 24.54 2.27
CA ASP A 95 7.34 23.52 2.43
C ASP A 95 6.93 22.93 1.07
N TYR A 96 7.78 22.06 0.52
CA TYR A 96 7.53 21.42 -0.79
C TYR A 96 6.26 20.57 -0.82
N TYR A 97 5.80 20.07 0.33
CA TYR A 97 4.56 19.34 0.41
C TYR A 97 3.35 20.25 0.20
N ARG A 98 3.33 21.42 0.82
CA ARG A 98 2.27 22.41 0.68
C ARG A 98 2.34 23.16 -0.66
N ASP A 99 3.52 23.64 -1.01
CA ASP A 99 3.72 24.65 -2.07
C ASP A 99 4.09 24.03 -3.43
N GLY A 100 4.36 22.73 -3.47
CA GLY A 100 4.84 22.03 -4.64
C GLY A 100 6.33 22.25 -4.92
N PHE A 101 6.82 21.55 -5.94
CA PHE A 101 8.20 21.62 -6.40
C PHE A 101 8.29 21.39 -7.92
N ALA A 102 9.17 22.10 -8.60
CA ALA A 102 9.51 21.85 -10.00
C ALA A 102 11.00 22.13 -10.23
N ALA A 103 11.76 21.11 -10.59
CA ALA A 103 13.14 21.25 -11.04
C ALA A 103 13.17 21.81 -12.46
N ALA A 104 13.87 22.93 -12.68
CA ALA A 104 14.08 23.48 -14.02
C ALA A 104 15.20 22.74 -14.78
N THR A 105 16.17 22.19 -14.04
CA THR A 105 17.27 21.39 -14.59
C THR A 105 17.51 20.13 -13.75
N ARG A 106 18.28 19.18 -14.27
CA ARG A 106 18.59 17.91 -13.56
C ARG A 106 19.42 18.13 -12.29
N GLU A 107 20.21 19.18 -12.22
CA GLU A 107 21.02 19.55 -11.06
C GLU A 107 20.15 20.04 -9.89
N GLN A 108 18.95 20.53 -10.18
CA GLN A 108 17.97 20.98 -9.18
C GLN A 108 17.07 19.85 -8.66
N GLU A 109 17.16 18.65 -9.25
CA GLU A 109 16.40 17.50 -8.76
C GLU A 109 16.87 17.11 -7.36
N LEU A 110 15.94 17.05 -6.39
CA LEU A 110 16.24 16.86 -4.96
C LEU A 110 16.33 15.39 -4.60
N ARG A 111 17.48 14.96 -4.07
CA ARG A 111 17.71 13.59 -3.66
C ARG A 111 16.90 13.22 -2.43
N CYS A 112 16.06 12.20 -2.54
CA CYS A 112 15.28 11.65 -1.44
C CYS A 112 16.17 10.87 -0.45
N HIS A 113 15.87 10.98 0.86
CA HIS A 113 16.73 10.45 1.91
C HIS A 113 16.72 8.91 1.99
N ASP A 114 15.56 8.29 1.80
CA ASP A 114 15.34 6.85 2.09
C ASP A 114 14.36 6.19 1.13
N LEU A 115 14.14 6.79 -0.05
CA LEU A 115 13.25 6.23 -1.06
C LEU A 115 13.98 5.18 -1.90
N GLU A 116 13.35 4.01 -2.04
CA GLU A 116 13.81 2.92 -2.89
C GLU A 116 12.73 2.58 -3.91
N LEU A 117 13.16 2.38 -5.15
CA LEU A 117 12.32 1.89 -6.24
C LEU A 117 12.74 0.47 -6.62
N ASN A 118 11.75 -0.40 -6.88
CA ASN A 118 11.98 -1.77 -7.27
C ASN A 118 11.24 -2.08 -8.58
N VAL A 119 11.94 -2.67 -9.55
CA VAL A 119 11.40 -3.07 -10.85
C VAL A 119 11.47 -4.58 -10.98
N LEU A 120 10.36 -5.23 -11.24
CA LEU A 120 10.29 -6.69 -11.37
C LEU A 120 10.97 -7.16 -12.66
N VAL A 121 12.02 -7.96 -12.50
CA VAL A 121 12.77 -8.56 -13.63
C VAL A 121 12.22 -9.94 -14.00
N SER A 122 12.02 -10.82 -13.00
CA SER A 122 11.54 -12.18 -13.25
C SER A 122 10.77 -12.77 -12.11
N ILE A 123 9.92 -13.75 -12.44
CA ILE A 123 9.17 -14.59 -11.48
C ILE A 123 9.51 -16.04 -11.79
N GLU A 124 9.86 -16.80 -10.75
CA GLU A 124 10.15 -18.24 -10.83
C GLU A 124 9.29 -19.00 -9.81
N ASP A 125 8.64 -20.09 -10.24
CA ASP A 125 7.91 -20.96 -9.33
C ASP A 125 8.90 -21.85 -8.55
N VAL A 126 8.94 -21.67 -7.23
CA VAL A 126 9.78 -22.45 -6.30
C VAL A 126 8.96 -23.32 -5.36
N THR A 127 7.68 -23.53 -5.67
CA THR A 127 6.71 -24.26 -4.83
C THR A 127 7.21 -25.64 -4.48
N ALA A 128 7.68 -26.42 -5.45
CA ALA A 128 8.16 -27.77 -5.24
C ALA A 128 9.34 -27.82 -4.26
N ARG A 129 10.26 -26.85 -4.34
CA ARG A 129 11.41 -26.77 -3.44
C ARG A 129 10.99 -26.46 -2.00
N VAL A 130 10.03 -25.58 -1.80
CA VAL A 130 9.52 -25.24 -0.46
C VAL A 130 8.72 -26.42 0.12
N GLN A 131 7.88 -27.06 -0.67
CA GLN A 131 7.08 -28.21 -0.24
C GLN A 131 7.94 -29.43 0.11
N ALA A 132 9.06 -29.64 -0.57
CA ALA A 132 10.01 -30.70 -0.23
C ALA A 132 10.64 -30.54 1.16
N ALA A 133 10.82 -29.30 1.63
CA ALA A 133 11.38 -29.00 2.93
C ALA A 133 10.35 -29.03 4.08
N VAL A 134 9.06 -28.83 3.78
CA VAL A 134 7.98 -28.76 4.78
C VAL A 134 7.00 -29.92 4.56
N LYS A 135 7.18 -30.99 5.31
CA LYS A 135 6.30 -32.17 5.21
C LYS A 135 4.95 -31.94 5.88
N PRO A 136 3.86 -32.55 5.36
CA PRO A 136 2.51 -32.33 5.88
C PRO A 136 2.33 -32.65 7.37
N ASP A 137 3.09 -33.63 7.90
CA ASP A 137 2.94 -34.13 9.27
C ASP A 137 3.93 -33.47 10.28
N MET A 138 4.68 -32.45 9.84
CA MET A 138 5.56 -31.71 10.73
C MET A 138 4.79 -30.94 11.79
N PRO A 139 5.22 -30.96 13.07
CA PRO A 139 4.73 -30.03 14.08
C PRO A 139 4.88 -28.58 13.60
N ALA A 140 3.94 -27.70 13.96
CA ALA A 140 3.90 -26.32 13.47
C ALA A 140 5.22 -25.56 13.69
N THR A 141 5.87 -25.75 14.85
CA THR A 141 7.15 -25.11 15.16
C THR A 141 8.31 -25.56 14.27
N GLU A 142 8.36 -26.88 13.97
CA GLU A 142 9.37 -27.45 13.07
C GLU A 142 9.11 -27.02 11.61
N ALA A 143 7.84 -27.07 11.17
CA ALA A 143 7.45 -26.65 9.85
C ALA A 143 7.74 -25.17 9.61
N ALA A 144 7.47 -24.31 10.60
CA ALA A 144 7.82 -22.89 10.54
C ALA A 144 9.35 -22.68 10.42
N ALA A 145 10.15 -23.43 11.18
CA ALA A 145 11.61 -23.35 11.12
C ALA A 145 12.14 -23.85 9.76
N ALA A 146 11.66 -24.99 9.28
CA ALA A 146 12.05 -25.58 7.98
C ALA A 146 11.68 -24.63 6.82
N ARG A 147 10.45 -24.09 6.84
CA ARG A 147 10.00 -23.10 5.85
C ARG A 147 10.87 -21.86 5.86
N ARG A 148 11.13 -21.29 7.03
CA ARG A 148 11.99 -20.12 7.20
C ARG A 148 13.38 -20.36 6.61
N ALA A 149 13.96 -21.51 6.89
CA ALA A 149 15.29 -21.87 6.41
C ALA A 149 15.34 -22.02 4.88
N VAL A 150 14.38 -22.74 4.27
CA VAL A 150 14.36 -22.94 2.81
C VAL A 150 14.09 -21.63 2.06
N LEU A 151 13.20 -20.77 2.55
CA LEU A 151 12.96 -19.46 1.94
C LEU A 151 14.23 -18.60 1.98
N ALA A 152 14.90 -18.53 3.12
CA ALA A 152 16.17 -17.80 3.27
C ALA A 152 17.27 -18.34 2.33
N ALA A 153 17.37 -19.67 2.18
CA ALA A 153 18.34 -20.28 1.26
C ALA A 153 18.06 -19.90 -0.20
N ILE A 154 16.79 -19.97 -0.63
CA ILE A 154 16.39 -19.59 -2.00
C ILE A 154 16.72 -18.11 -2.28
N GLU A 155 16.35 -17.23 -1.36
CA GLU A 155 16.58 -15.77 -1.48
C GLU A 155 18.09 -15.46 -1.52
N LYS A 156 18.87 -16.07 -0.64
CA LYS A 156 20.33 -15.87 -0.56
C LYS A 156 21.07 -16.40 -1.81
N GLU A 157 20.74 -17.60 -2.26
CA GLU A 157 21.31 -18.18 -3.48
C GLU A 157 21.00 -17.31 -4.72
N SER A 158 19.74 -16.86 -4.83
CA SER A 158 19.33 -16.00 -5.93
C SER A 158 20.04 -14.65 -5.91
N LEU A 159 20.13 -14.01 -4.73
CA LEU A 159 20.86 -12.73 -4.58
C LEU A 159 22.34 -12.90 -4.94
N ALA A 160 22.98 -13.97 -4.48
CA ALA A 160 24.40 -14.24 -4.77
C ALA A 160 24.64 -14.49 -6.27
N ALA A 161 23.71 -15.19 -6.94
CA ALA A 161 23.83 -15.53 -8.36
C ALA A 161 23.54 -14.36 -9.30
N THR A 162 22.63 -13.45 -8.91
CA THR A 162 22.10 -12.43 -9.82
C THR A 162 22.42 -10.99 -9.41
N GLY A 163 22.76 -10.74 -8.16
CA GLY A 163 22.87 -9.40 -7.58
C GLY A 163 21.51 -8.68 -7.45
N LEU A 164 20.41 -9.33 -7.84
CA LEU A 164 19.08 -8.75 -7.77
C LEU A 164 18.44 -8.98 -6.39
N ARG A 165 17.63 -8.03 -5.94
CA ARG A 165 16.76 -8.25 -4.78
C ARG A 165 15.88 -9.47 -5.06
N SER A 166 15.88 -10.40 -4.14
CA SER A 166 15.23 -11.70 -4.29
C SER A 166 14.32 -11.95 -3.09
N ASP A 167 13.02 -11.98 -3.33
CA ASP A 167 11.99 -12.21 -2.31
C ASP A 167 11.15 -13.44 -2.70
N VAL A 168 11.03 -14.45 -1.84
CA VAL A 168 10.06 -15.54 -2.03
C VAL A 168 8.71 -15.13 -1.49
N ILE A 169 7.73 -15.09 -2.38
CA ILE A 169 6.35 -14.67 -2.09
C ILE A 169 5.48 -15.90 -1.86
N THR A 170 4.79 -15.92 -0.73
CA THR A 170 3.76 -16.92 -0.42
C THR A 170 2.46 -16.53 -1.11
N LEU A 171 1.93 -17.40 -1.96
CA LEU A 171 0.70 -17.22 -2.70
C LEU A 171 -0.35 -18.24 -2.27
N HIS A 172 -1.63 -17.92 -2.51
CA HIS A 172 -2.77 -18.79 -2.15
C HIS A 172 -2.70 -19.28 -0.70
N GLN A 173 -2.32 -18.37 0.23
CA GLN A 173 -2.21 -18.66 1.66
C GLN A 173 -1.24 -19.82 1.99
N GLY A 174 -0.22 -20.07 1.17
CA GLY A 174 0.74 -21.17 1.34
C GLY A 174 0.57 -22.33 0.34
N GLY A 175 -0.38 -22.20 -0.60
CA GLY A 175 -0.57 -23.19 -1.67
C GLY A 175 0.52 -23.14 -2.76
N ALA A 176 1.17 -21.98 -2.95
CA ALA A 176 2.25 -21.79 -3.92
C ALA A 176 3.29 -20.78 -3.40
N TYR A 177 4.51 -20.85 -3.95
CA TYR A 177 5.65 -20.00 -3.61
C TYR A 177 6.37 -19.58 -4.87
N HIS A 178 6.46 -18.27 -5.12
CA HIS A 178 7.20 -17.74 -6.26
C HIS A 178 8.36 -16.86 -5.80
N LEU A 179 9.52 -17.01 -6.45
CA LEU A 179 10.68 -16.16 -6.26
C LEU A 179 10.58 -14.97 -7.23
N TYR A 180 10.51 -13.77 -6.66
CA TYR A 180 10.49 -12.49 -7.38
C TYR A 180 11.88 -11.86 -7.34
N ARG A 181 12.45 -11.55 -8.51
CA ARG A 181 13.73 -10.85 -8.63
C ARG A 181 13.49 -9.44 -9.13
N ALA A 182 14.00 -8.45 -8.39
CA ALA A 182 13.81 -7.05 -8.72
C ALA A 182 15.13 -6.28 -8.78
N LYS A 183 15.24 -5.39 -9.76
CA LYS A 183 16.28 -4.36 -9.79
C LYS A 183 15.91 -3.23 -8.84
N ARG A 184 16.88 -2.78 -8.03
CA ARG A 184 16.69 -1.72 -7.03
C ARG A 184 17.35 -0.43 -7.50
N TYR A 185 16.68 0.70 -7.23
CA TYR A 185 17.24 2.05 -7.36
C TYR A 185 17.13 2.76 -6.01
N THR A 186 18.24 3.28 -5.49
CA THR A 186 18.35 3.92 -4.17
C THR A 186 18.83 5.37 -4.24
N ASP A 187 19.26 5.86 -5.40
CA ASP A 187 19.39 7.29 -5.70
C ASP A 187 18.15 7.69 -6.51
N VAL A 188 17.15 8.19 -5.78
CA VAL A 188 15.87 8.64 -6.33
C VAL A 188 15.72 10.12 -6.03
N ARG A 189 15.36 10.91 -7.03
CA ARG A 189 15.26 12.36 -6.89
C ARG A 189 13.89 12.87 -7.29
N LEU A 190 13.40 13.84 -6.54
CA LEU A 190 12.17 14.57 -6.83
C LEU A 190 12.40 15.50 -8.02
N VAL A 191 11.54 15.38 -9.03
CA VAL A 191 11.56 16.19 -10.27
C VAL A 191 10.44 17.22 -10.25
N PHE A 192 9.23 16.78 -9.92
CA PHE A 192 8.03 17.61 -9.89
C PHE A 192 7.00 17.08 -8.92
N ALA A 193 6.36 17.97 -8.18
CA ALA A 193 5.16 17.72 -7.41
C ALA A 193 4.27 18.98 -7.46
N PRO A 194 2.96 18.86 -7.72
CA PRO A 194 2.04 20.00 -7.58
C PRO A 194 1.82 20.34 -6.11
N GLU A 195 1.16 21.44 -5.85
CA GLU A 195 0.73 21.83 -4.51
C GLU A 195 -0.24 20.77 -3.93
N HIS A 196 -0.12 20.47 -2.62
CA HIS A 196 -1.00 19.51 -1.95
C HIS A 196 -2.48 19.83 -2.14
N ALA A 197 -2.87 21.10 -2.14
CA ALA A 197 -4.26 21.53 -2.25
C ALA A 197 -4.93 21.16 -3.60
N ILE A 198 -4.17 20.92 -4.69
CA ILE A 198 -4.72 20.41 -5.96
C ILE A 198 -4.48 18.90 -6.09
N ALA A 199 -3.40 18.38 -5.51
CA ALA A 199 -3.17 16.93 -5.48
C ALA A 199 -4.22 16.19 -4.64
N PHE A 200 -4.73 16.84 -3.59
CA PHE A 200 -5.76 16.32 -2.69
C PHE A 200 -6.93 17.31 -2.54
N PHE A 201 -7.43 17.82 -3.68
CA PHE A 201 -8.55 18.74 -3.73
C PHE A 201 -9.82 18.09 -3.16
N GLY A 202 -10.50 18.81 -2.27
CA GLY A 202 -11.64 18.29 -1.52
C GLY A 202 -11.28 17.57 -0.21
N GLY A 203 -9.99 17.29 0.01
CA GLY A 203 -9.49 16.73 1.27
C GLY A 203 -10.15 15.41 1.67
N ASP A 204 -10.23 15.16 2.97
CA ASP A 204 -10.88 13.95 3.51
C ASP A 204 -12.36 13.83 3.12
N ALA A 205 -13.06 14.94 2.87
CA ALA A 205 -14.46 14.93 2.45
C ALA A 205 -14.67 14.19 1.12
N ASP A 206 -13.82 14.46 0.11
CA ASP A 206 -13.91 13.83 -1.21
C ASP A 206 -13.01 12.57 -1.35
N ASN A 207 -12.27 12.17 -0.31
CA ASN A 207 -11.46 10.96 -0.31
C ASN A 207 -12.35 9.71 -0.40
N PHE A 208 -12.00 8.76 -1.27
CA PHE A 208 -12.84 7.60 -1.64
C PHE A 208 -14.21 7.98 -2.20
N GLU A 209 -14.29 9.10 -2.92
CA GLU A 209 -15.52 9.52 -3.60
C GLU A 209 -15.28 9.66 -5.11
N PHE A 210 -16.36 9.62 -5.89
CA PHE A 210 -16.37 9.99 -7.30
C PHE A 210 -17.77 10.58 -7.64
N PRO A 211 -17.88 11.69 -8.37
CA PRO A 211 -16.87 12.39 -9.19
C PRO A 211 -15.75 13.06 -8.38
N ARG A 212 -14.52 12.98 -8.92
CA ARG A 212 -13.30 13.47 -8.27
C ARG A 212 -12.59 14.50 -9.16
N TYR A 213 -11.78 15.39 -8.55
CA TYR A 213 -11.08 16.48 -9.26
C TYR A 213 -9.67 16.69 -8.66
N ASN A 214 -8.81 15.69 -8.75
CA ASN A 214 -7.47 15.71 -8.15
C ASN A 214 -6.38 15.62 -9.22
N LEU A 215 -5.35 16.46 -9.08
CA LEU A 215 -4.09 16.32 -9.80
C LEU A 215 -3.09 15.57 -8.90
N ASP A 216 -3.43 14.35 -8.52
CA ASP A 216 -2.62 13.53 -7.61
C ASP A 216 -1.50 12.83 -8.38
N ILE A 217 -0.49 13.62 -8.75
CA ILE A 217 0.69 13.18 -9.51
C ILE A 217 1.98 13.61 -8.83
N CYS A 218 3.05 12.88 -9.09
CA CYS A 218 4.41 13.26 -8.72
C CYS A 218 5.41 12.61 -9.67
N PHE A 219 6.46 13.35 -10.03
CA PHE A 219 7.53 12.79 -10.85
C PHE A 219 8.82 12.70 -10.04
N PHE A 220 9.40 11.52 -10.07
CA PHE A 220 10.75 11.24 -9.58
C PHE A 220 11.65 10.83 -10.71
N ARG A 221 12.96 10.74 -10.45
CA ARG A 221 13.92 10.15 -11.37
C ARG A 221 14.83 9.18 -10.64
N ALA A 222 15.00 8.00 -11.23
CA ALA A 222 15.99 7.04 -10.79
C ALA A 222 17.39 7.43 -11.33
N TYR A 223 18.40 7.31 -10.48
CA TYR A 223 19.80 7.57 -10.81
C TYR A 223 20.65 6.33 -10.56
N GLU A 224 21.66 6.13 -11.40
CA GLU A 224 22.72 5.15 -11.22
C GLU A 224 24.08 5.84 -11.45
N ASN A 225 25.02 5.63 -10.51
CA ASN A 225 26.35 6.22 -10.59
C ASN A 225 26.37 7.74 -10.83
N GLY A 226 25.44 8.45 -10.18
CA GLY A 226 25.30 9.91 -10.26
C GLY A 226 24.72 10.46 -11.57
N ARG A 227 24.21 9.58 -12.45
CA ARG A 227 23.56 9.94 -13.71
C ARG A 227 22.13 9.39 -13.75
N PRO A 228 21.21 10.00 -14.53
CA PRO A 228 19.92 9.39 -14.78
C PRO A 228 20.05 7.95 -15.25
N ALA A 229 19.27 7.06 -14.67
CA ALA A 229 19.28 5.65 -15.03
C ALA A 229 18.78 5.47 -16.47
N ARG A 230 19.48 4.66 -17.25
CA ARG A 230 19.01 4.25 -18.58
C ARG A 230 18.11 3.03 -18.44
N VAL A 231 16.84 3.18 -18.81
CA VAL A 231 15.85 2.11 -18.72
C VAL A 231 15.37 1.70 -20.11
N PRO A 232 15.48 0.40 -20.45
CA PRO A 232 15.07 -0.09 -21.77
C PRO A 232 13.56 -0.18 -21.92
N HIS A 233 12.83 -0.27 -20.81
CA HIS A 233 11.39 -0.37 -20.77
C HIS A 233 10.80 0.84 -20.06
N HIS A 234 9.93 1.57 -20.75
CA HIS A 234 9.14 2.68 -20.25
C HIS A 234 7.85 2.77 -21.05
N LEU A 235 6.86 3.45 -20.50
CA LEU A 235 5.56 3.61 -21.14
C LEU A 235 5.56 4.84 -22.06
N THR A 236 5.08 4.65 -23.26
CA THR A 236 4.76 5.75 -24.18
C THR A 236 3.50 6.47 -23.66
N TRP A 237 3.47 7.77 -23.75
CA TRP A 237 2.34 8.58 -23.30
C TRP A 237 1.22 8.59 -24.33
N GLY A 238 0.01 8.20 -23.92
CA GLY A 238 -1.19 8.23 -24.76
C GLY A 238 -1.58 9.67 -25.13
N ARG A 239 -1.84 9.90 -26.43
CA ARG A 239 -2.18 11.22 -26.95
C ARG A 239 -3.67 11.49 -27.00
N GLN A 240 -4.48 10.46 -26.88
CA GLN A 240 -5.94 10.55 -26.88
C GLN A 240 -6.50 10.34 -25.49
N PRO A 241 -7.48 11.13 -25.07
CA PRO A 241 -8.19 10.89 -23.82
C PRO A 241 -8.95 9.55 -23.88
N VAL A 242 -9.19 8.96 -22.71
CA VAL A 242 -10.05 7.79 -22.62
C VAL A 242 -11.50 8.15 -22.88
N ALA A 243 -12.26 7.18 -23.40
CA ALA A 243 -13.70 7.28 -23.61
C ALA A 243 -14.44 6.21 -22.80
N ALA A 244 -15.71 6.46 -22.49
CA ALA A 244 -16.55 5.45 -21.85
C ALA A 244 -16.65 4.18 -22.72
N GLY A 245 -16.44 3.03 -22.12
CA GLY A 245 -16.38 1.73 -22.80
C GLY A 245 -14.96 1.28 -23.19
N ASP A 246 -13.95 2.13 -23.11
CA ASP A 246 -12.56 1.73 -23.41
C ASP A 246 -12.07 0.67 -22.44
N LEU A 247 -11.45 -0.39 -22.98
CA LEU A 247 -10.72 -1.37 -22.19
C LEU A 247 -9.39 -0.78 -21.73
N VAL A 248 -9.16 -0.82 -20.42
CA VAL A 248 -7.93 -0.36 -19.80
C VAL A 248 -7.32 -1.45 -18.92
N PHE A 249 -5.99 -1.39 -18.77
CA PHE A 249 -5.22 -2.31 -17.95
C PHE A 249 -4.47 -1.54 -16.86
N VAL A 250 -4.43 -2.11 -15.67
CA VAL A 250 -3.73 -1.54 -14.52
C VAL A 250 -2.57 -2.47 -14.13
N SER A 251 -1.36 -1.94 -14.11
CA SER A 251 -0.18 -2.66 -13.66
C SER A 251 0.33 -2.07 -12.36
N GLY A 252 0.16 -2.78 -11.25
CA GLY A 252 0.48 -2.20 -9.95
C GLY A 252 0.74 -3.22 -8.86
N HIS A 253 0.97 -2.71 -7.66
CA HIS A 253 1.31 -3.51 -6.48
C HIS A 253 0.19 -3.42 -5.44
N PRO A 254 -0.95 -4.11 -5.64
CA PRO A 254 -2.03 -4.15 -4.65
C PRO A 254 -1.50 -4.71 -3.34
N GLY A 255 -1.82 -4.02 -2.24
CA GLY A 255 -1.23 -4.30 -0.93
C GLY A 255 -1.60 -5.67 -0.38
N HIS A 256 -2.87 -5.86 -0.05
CA HIS A 256 -3.38 -7.10 0.52
C HIS A 256 -4.87 -7.25 0.27
N THR A 257 -5.34 -8.48 0.00
CA THR A 257 -6.77 -8.83 -0.01
C THR A 257 -7.02 -10.02 0.91
N ASP A 258 -8.26 -10.15 1.36
CA ASP A 258 -8.73 -11.17 2.28
C ASP A 258 -9.85 -12.04 1.66
N ARG A 259 -9.80 -12.23 0.35
CA ARG A 259 -10.83 -12.96 -0.41
C ARG A 259 -10.82 -14.45 -0.10
N ALA A 260 -9.64 -15.02 0.13
CA ALA A 260 -9.46 -16.44 0.45
C ALA A 260 -9.62 -16.79 1.93
N LYS A 261 -9.78 -15.80 2.83
CA LYS A 261 -9.99 -16.03 4.27
C LYS A 261 -11.27 -16.83 4.53
N THR A 262 -11.19 -17.72 5.53
CA THR A 262 -12.34 -18.48 6.04
C THR A 262 -13.34 -17.58 6.76
N VAL A 263 -14.56 -18.07 6.96
CA VAL A 263 -15.60 -17.37 7.72
C VAL A 263 -15.12 -17.05 9.14
N ALA A 264 -14.41 -17.96 9.81
CA ALA A 264 -13.88 -17.74 11.15
C ALA A 264 -12.92 -16.55 11.21
N GLU A 265 -12.01 -16.42 10.23
CA GLU A 265 -11.07 -15.31 10.13
C GLU A 265 -11.78 -13.99 9.82
N VAL A 266 -12.76 -14.01 8.92
CA VAL A 266 -13.57 -12.83 8.56
C VAL A 266 -14.38 -12.33 9.75
N MET A 267 -14.94 -13.25 10.57
CA MET A 267 -15.64 -12.88 11.81
C MET A 267 -14.68 -12.26 12.84
N ALA A 268 -13.49 -12.83 13.03
CA ALA A 268 -12.46 -12.25 13.90
C ALA A 268 -12.02 -10.85 13.43
N MET A 269 -11.89 -10.65 12.12
CA MET A 269 -11.64 -9.34 11.52
C MET A 269 -12.71 -8.32 11.90
N ARG A 270 -13.99 -8.67 11.67
CA ARG A 270 -15.15 -7.81 11.95
C ARG A 270 -15.29 -7.48 13.43
N ASP A 271 -15.18 -8.51 14.29
CA ASP A 271 -15.59 -8.40 15.68
C ASP A 271 -14.46 -7.94 16.62
N ARG A 272 -13.18 -8.05 16.19
CA ARG A 272 -12.02 -7.76 17.03
C ARG A 272 -10.95 -6.89 16.36
N GLN A 273 -10.43 -7.30 15.17
CA GLN A 273 -9.27 -6.63 14.59
C GLN A 273 -9.59 -5.20 14.15
N LEU A 274 -10.62 -5.02 13.33
CA LEU A 274 -11.01 -3.70 12.82
C LEU A 274 -11.48 -2.74 13.93
N PRO A 275 -12.27 -3.16 14.94
CA PRO A 275 -12.57 -2.29 16.07
C PRO A 275 -11.33 -1.81 16.83
N LEU A 276 -10.37 -2.69 17.13
CA LEU A 276 -9.10 -2.33 17.76
C LEU A 276 -8.25 -1.39 16.86
N ASP A 277 -8.24 -1.63 15.54
CA ASP A 277 -7.55 -0.75 14.60
C ASP A 277 -8.17 0.64 14.59
N LEU A 278 -9.49 0.72 14.51
CA LEU A 278 -10.21 1.99 14.50
C LEU A 278 -10.02 2.79 15.80
N GLN A 279 -9.99 2.13 16.96
CA GLN A 279 -9.68 2.80 18.24
C GLN A 279 -8.33 3.51 18.21
N VAL A 280 -7.28 2.80 17.71
CA VAL A 280 -5.94 3.41 17.60
C VAL A 280 -5.92 4.54 16.59
N ILE A 281 -6.57 4.35 15.44
CA ILE A 281 -6.59 5.36 14.37
C ILE A 281 -7.33 6.63 14.82
N HIS A 282 -8.49 6.52 15.42
CA HIS A 282 -9.23 7.68 15.93
C HIS A 282 -8.44 8.47 16.99
N ARG A 283 -7.74 7.75 17.87
CA ARG A 283 -6.86 8.37 18.86
C ARG A 283 -5.71 9.14 18.21
N LEU A 284 -5.03 8.52 17.23
CA LEU A 284 -3.94 9.17 16.50
C LEU A 284 -4.44 10.33 15.64
N GLU A 285 -5.62 10.23 15.03
CA GLU A 285 -6.23 11.34 14.27
C GLU A 285 -6.48 12.54 15.16
N SER A 286 -7.03 12.33 16.36
CA SER A 286 -7.23 13.38 17.35
C SER A 286 -5.91 14.02 17.81
N LEU A 287 -4.90 13.20 18.10
CA LEU A 287 -3.58 13.67 18.50
C LEU A 287 -2.92 14.52 17.42
N TYR A 288 -2.87 13.99 16.17
CA TYR A 288 -2.18 14.68 15.08
C TYR A 288 -2.94 15.95 14.64
N GLY A 289 -4.29 15.91 14.70
CA GLY A 289 -5.13 17.09 14.46
C GLY A 289 -4.84 18.17 15.48
N ALA A 290 -4.84 17.85 16.76
CA ALA A 290 -4.53 18.82 17.84
C ALA A 290 -3.11 19.39 17.69
N PHE A 291 -2.12 18.56 17.39
CA PHE A 291 -0.74 19.00 17.14
C PHE A 291 -0.65 19.97 15.94
N CYS A 292 -1.37 19.69 14.85
CA CYS A 292 -1.43 20.59 13.69
C CYS A 292 -2.07 21.95 13.99
N GLU A 293 -2.89 22.06 15.02
CA GLU A 293 -3.51 23.34 15.42
C GLU A 293 -2.62 24.19 16.34
N GLU A 294 -1.51 23.65 16.88
CA GLU A 294 -0.57 24.41 17.71
C GLU A 294 0.15 25.49 16.92
N GLY A 295 0.41 25.28 15.60
CA GLY A 295 1.05 26.28 14.75
C GLY A 295 1.34 25.81 13.31
N PRO A 296 1.82 26.71 12.45
CA PRO A 296 2.17 26.37 11.07
C PRO A 296 3.32 25.35 10.96
N GLU A 297 4.30 25.42 11.86
CA GLU A 297 5.45 24.51 11.88
C GLU A 297 5.01 23.11 12.37
N GLU A 298 4.21 23.04 13.41
CA GLU A 298 3.63 21.78 13.92
C GLU A 298 2.76 21.13 12.84
N ARG A 299 2.00 21.93 12.11
CA ARG A 299 1.25 21.44 10.94
C ARG A 299 2.17 20.88 9.86
N ARG A 300 3.25 21.57 9.50
CA ARG A 300 4.25 21.08 8.54
C ARG A 300 4.85 19.74 8.96
N GLN A 301 5.14 19.56 10.26
CA GLN A 301 5.70 18.33 10.81
C GLN A 301 4.71 17.14 10.80
N ALA A 302 3.42 17.39 11.01
CA ALA A 302 2.44 16.34 11.26
C ALA A 302 1.41 16.12 10.14
N ALA A 303 1.29 17.00 9.14
CA ALA A 303 0.25 16.95 8.11
C ALA A 303 0.21 15.62 7.35
N GLY A 304 1.37 15.08 6.96
CA GLY A 304 1.45 13.78 6.27
C GLY A 304 1.01 12.61 7.17
N SER A 305 1.32 12.68 8.48
CA SER A 305 0.86 11.69 9.46
C SER A 305 -0.65 11.78 9.67
N LEU A 306 -1.20 12.99 9.75
CA LEU A 306 -2.64 13.23 9.85
C LEU A 306 -3.38 12.67 8.63
N PHE A 307 -2.92 12.98 7.42
CA PHE A 307 -3.47 12.41 6.18
C PHE A 307 -3.47 10.88 6.20
N SER A 308 -2.36 10.25 6.59
CA SER A 308 -2.25 8.80 6.66
C SER A 308 -3.27 8.16 7.59
N VAL A 309 -3.51 8.73 8.77
CA VAL A 309 -4.50 8.17 9.72
C VAL A 309 -5.94 8.43 9.28
N GLN A 310 -6.25 9.57 8.66
CA GLN A 310 -7.56 9.87 8.07
C GLN A 310 -7.90 8.90 6.94
N ASN A 311 -6.96 8.69 6.01
CA ASN A 311 -7.11 7.71 4.94
C ASN A 311 -7.30 6.29 5.50
N GLY A 312 -6.49 5.91 6.49
CA GLY A 312 -6.61 4.63 7.19
C GLY A 312 -7.94 4.44 7.90
N ARG A 313 -8.51 5.50 8.50
CA ARG A 313 -9.83 5.48 9.14
C ARG A 313 -10.94 5.18 8.12
N LYS A 314 -10.97 5.92 7.00
CA LYS A 314 -11.98 5.68 5.95
C LYS A 314 -11.89 4.27 5.38
N ALA A 315 -10.69 3.82 5.03
CA ALA A 315 -10.47 2.48 4.50
C ALA A 315 -11.00 1.39 5.46
N ARG A 316 -10.60 1.42 6.72
CA ARG A 316 -11.03 0.41 7.70
C ARG A 316 -12.50 0.50 8.06
N SER A 317 -13.06 1.71 8.10
CA SER A 317 -14.51 1.89 8.31
C SER A 317 -15.31 1.32 7.15
N GLY A 318 -14.86 1.51 5.90
CA GLY A 318 -15.51 0.93 4.72
C GLY A 318 -15.42 -0.60 4.68
N ILE A 319 -14.26 -1.17 5.03
CA ILE A 319 -14.10 -2.63 5.15
C ILE A 319 -15.02 -3.18 6.25
N LEU A 320 -15.09 -2.51 7.41
CA LEU A 320 -15.99 -2.90 8.50
C LEU A 320 -17.46 -2.83 8.06
N ALA A 321 -17.86 -1.76 7.37
CA ALA A 321 -19.20 -1.63 6.83
C ALA A 321 -19.54 -2.77 5.85
N ALA A 322 -18.59 -3.16 4.98
CA ALA A 322 -18.75 -4.32 4.10
C ALA A 322 -18.90 -5.64 4.88
N LEU A 323 -18.18 -5.82 5.98
CA LEU A 323 -18.28 -7.00 6.85
C LEU A 323 -19.57 -7.04 7.69
N LEU A 324 -20.23 -5.90 7.85
CA LEU A 324 -21.55 -5.80 8.49
C LEU A 324 -22.70 -6.04 7.49
N ASP A 325 -22.41 -6.10 6.18
CA ASP A 325 -23.38 -6.48 5.15
C ASP A 325 -23.76 -7.97 5.27
N PRO A 326 -25.02 -8.30 5.63
CA PRO A 326 -25.45 -9.67 5.81
C PRO A 326 -25.39 -10.49 4.51
N ASP A 327 -25.55 -9.86 3.34
CA ASP A 327 -25.51 -10.55 2.05
C ASP A 327 -24.09 -10.99 1.70
N LEU A 328 -23.08 -10.14 1.97
CA LEU A 328 -21.69 -10.51 1.79
C LEU A 328 -21.33 -11.72 2.68
N ILE A 329 -21.71 -11.67 3.95
CA ILE A 329 -21.44 -12.75 4.90
C ILE A 329 -22.20 -14.03 4.52
N ALA A 330 -23.44 -13.93 4.07
CA ALA A 330 -24.21 -15.09 3.61
C ALA A 330 -23.54 -15.75 2.39
N ARG A 331 -23.07 -14.96 1.41
CA ARG A 331 -22.32 -15.46 0.23
C ARG A 331 -21.03 -16.16 0.66
N LYS A 332 -20.21 -15.55 1.54
CA LYS A 332 -18.98 -16.17 2.06
C LYS A 332 -19.27 -17.50 2.79
N ARG A 333 -20.29 -17.55 3.63
CA ARG A 333 -20.72 -18.79 4.31
C ARG A 333 -21.17 -19.87 3.32
N ALA A 334 -21.91 -19.50 2.29
CA ALA A 334 -22.36 -20.45 1.27
C ALA A 334 -21.16 -20.99 0.46
N ALA A 335 -20.24 -20.11 0.04
CA ALA A 335 -19.03 -20.50 -0.68
C ALA A 335 -18.13 -21.42 0.17
N GLU A 336 -17.95 -21.11 1.46
CA GLU A 336 -17.19 -21.96 2.38
C GLU A 336 -17.82 -23.33 2.56
N ARG A 337 -19.14 -23.42 2.79
CA ARG A 337 -19.84 -24.71 2.89
C ARG A 337 -19.63 -25.57 1.65
N ALA A 338 -19.81 -25.01 0.46
CA ALA A 338 -19.60 -25.71 -0.80
C ALA A 338 -18.15 -26.17 -1.03
N ALA A 339 -17.17 -25.44 -0.51
CA ALA A 339 -15.77 -25.82 -0.58
C ALA A 339 -15.35 -26.83 0.51
N ARG A 340 -15.99 -26.77 1.66
CA ARG A 340 -15.70 -27.57 2.86
C ARG A 340 -16.15 -29.02 2.71
N GLU A 341 -17.34 -29.23 2.21
CA GLU A 341 -17.98 -30.56 2.11
C GLU A 341 -17.09 -31.61 1.41
N PRO A 342 -16.54 -31.41 0.20
CA PRO A 342 -15.67 -32.37 -0.45
C PRO A 342 -14.32 -32.57 0.23
N ILE A 343 -13.82 -31.57 0.96
CA ILE A 343 -12.56 -31.67 1.70
C ILE A 343 -12.78 -32.54 2.94
N GLU A 344 -13.86 -32.30 3.70
CA GLU A 344 -14.15 -33.03 4.93
C GLU A 344 -14.53 -34.49 4.68
N ALA A 345 -15.16 -34.81 3.55
CA ALA A 345 -15.46 -36.18 3.14
C ALA A 345 -14.20 -37.06 2.97
N GLY A 346 -13.01 -36.45 2.73
CA GLY A 346 -11.75 -37.19 2.56
C GLY A 346 -10.82 -37.17 3.78
N LEU A 347 -11.28 -36.71 4.96
CA LEU A 347 -10.39 -36.54 6.12
C LEU A 347 -10.14 -37.77 6.98
N ASP A 348 -10.92 -38.85 6.82
CA ASP A 348 -10.77 -40.11 7.59
C ASP A 348 -10.61 -39.89 9.11
N GLY A 349 -11.41 -38.99 9.68
CA GLY A 349 -11.39 -38.63 11.10
C GLY A 349 -10.33 -37.62 11.54
N ARG A 350 -9.51 -37.09 10.62
CA ARG A 350 -8.57 -35.98 10.92
C ARG A 350 -9.33 -34.66 11.13
N PRO A 351 -8.82 -33.74 11.96
CA PRO A 351 -9.41 -32.40 12.13
C PRO A 351 -9.51 -31.65 10.80
N SER A 352 -10.67 -31.05 10.54
CA SER A 352 -10.90 -30.20 9.36
C SER A 352 -9.91 -29.05 9.29
N PRO A 353 -9.36 -28.69 8.11
CA PRO A 353 -8.53 -27.50 7.96
C PRO A 353 -9.25 -26.22 8.40
N TYR A 354 -10.56 -26.12 8.20
CA TYR A 354 -11.36 -25.00 8.67
C TYR A 354 -11.47 -24.95 10.20
N GLN A 355 -11.55 -26.10 10.87
CA GLN A 355 -11.53 -26.16 12.33
C GLN A 355 -10.17 -25.75 12.89
N ARG A 356 -9.06 -26.26 12.32
CA ARG A 356 -7.70 -25.86 12.72
C ARG A 356 -7.46 -24.36 12.57
N ILE A 357 -7.98 -23.73 11.49
CA ILE A 357 -7.90 -22.29 11.30
C ILE A 357 -8.69 -21.56 12.40
N ALA A 358 -9.91 -22.01 12.70
CA ALA A 358 -10.74 -21.37 13.72
C ALA A 358 -10.09 -21.44 15.13
N GLU A 359 -9.51 -22.58 15.49
CA GLU A 359 -8.80 -22.78 16.76
C GLU A 359 -7.54 -21.88 16.85
N ALA A 360 -6.72 -21.87 15.80
CA ALA A 360 -5.54 -21.02 15.73
C ALA A 360 -5.90 -19.52 15.73
N GLN A 361 -7.05 -19.15 15.14
CA GLN A 361 -7.56 -17.78 15.20
C GLN A 361 -7.96 -17.40 16.64
N ALA A 362 -8.59 -18.30 17.38
CA ALA A 362 -8.92 -18.07 18.79
C ALA A 362 -7.67 -17.92 19.66
N ASP A 363 -6.56 -18.62 19.34
CA ASP A 363 -5.28 -18.43 20.02
C ASP A 363 -4.70 -17.02 19.77
N LEU A 364 -4.74 -16.55 18.51
CA LEU A 364 -4.34 -15.19 18.16
C LEU A 364 -5.20 -14.14 18.89
N ASP A 365 -6.50 -14.36 18.97
CA ASP A 365 -7.43 -13.43 19.61
C ASP A 365 -7.15 -13.26 21.11
N ARG A 366 -6.70 -14.33 21.80
CA ARG A 366 -6.35 -14.29 23.23
C ARG A 366 -5.14 -13.39 23.53
N ILE A 367 -4.21 -13.30 22.62
CA ILE A 367 -2.99 -12.47 22.79
C ILE A 367 -3.09 -11.11 22.07
N ALA A 368 -4.15 -10.84 21.32
CA ALA A 368 -4.23 -9.75 20.36
C ALA A 368 -3.85 -8.38 20.93
N VAL A 369 -4.44 -8.00 22.08
CA VAL A 369 -4.21 -6.67 22.69
C VAL A 369 -2.76 -6.54 23.14
N ARG A 370 -2.25 -7.51 23.92
CA ARG A 370 -0.87 -7.46 24.43
C ARG A 370 0.16 -7.53 23.31
N HIS A 371 -0.06 -8.40 22.32
CA HIS A 371 0.79 -8.50 21.13
C HIS A 371 0.81 -7.17 20.37
N ARG A 372 -0.33 -6.53 20.16
CA ARG A 372 -0.44 -5.25 19.47
C ARG A 372 0.32 -4.14 20.21
N MET A 373 0.20 -4.06 21.54
CA MET A 373 0.87 -3.03 22.33
C MET A 373 2.38 -3.21 22.35
N LEU A 374 2.87 -4.44 22.47
CA LEU A 374 4.29 -4.73 22.65
C LEU A 374 5.01 -5.06 21.33
N GLU A 375 4.67 -6.17 20.67
CA GLU A 375 5.31 -6.55 19.41
C GLU A 375 4.90 -5.64 18.26
N GLY A 376 3.61 -5.33 18.13
CA GLY A 376 3.10 -4.35 17.18
C GLY A 376 3.50 -2.90 17.47
N ALA A 377 4.13 -2.63 18.64
CA ALA A 377 4.64 -1.34 19.09
C ALA A 377 3.60 -0.21 19.18
N ALA A 378 2.30 -0.54 19.23
CA ALA A 378 1.26 0.48 19.40
C ALA A 378 1.33 1.20 20.77
N GLY A 379 2.04 0.63 21.75
CA GLY A 379 2.38 1.25 23.01
C GLY A 379 3.62 2.16 22.99
N PHE A 380 4.34 2.24 21.86
CA PHE A 380 5.64 2.92 21.74
C PHE A 380 5.77 3.67 20.42
N THR A 381 4.79 4.48 20.06
CA THR A 381 4.74 5.22 18.79
C THR A 381 5.80 6.31 18.77
N SER A 382 7.01 5.97 18.34
CA SER A 382 8.14 6.88 18.18
C SER A 382 9.15 6.33 17.18
N LYS A 383 9.71 7.19 16.33
CA LYS A 383 10.79 6.80 15.42
C LYS A 383 12.07 6.45 16.18
N PHE A 384 12.34 7.13 17.30
CA PHE A 384 13.47 6.79 18.16
C PHE A 384 13.35 5.37 18.75
N PHE A 385 12.15 4.99 19.20
CA PHE A 385 11.92 3.61 19.68
C PHE A 385 12.05 2.59 18.55
N ALA A 386 11.52 2.88 17.37
CA ALA A 386 11.64 2.00 16.20
C ALA A 386 13.11 1.76 15.83
N ASN A 387 13.95 2.81 15.82
CA ASN A 387 15.38 2.72 15.58
C ASN A 387 16.09 1.89 16.68
N ALA A 388 15.77 2.15 17.94
CA ALA A 388 16.33 1.41 19.09
C ALA A 388 16.04 -0.08 19.00
N ARG A 389 14.77 -0.46 18.77
CA ARG A 389 14.35 -1.86 18.61
C ARG A 389 14.99 -2.52 17.40
N THR A 390 15.11 -1.81 16.29
CA THR A 390 15.75 -2.31 15.08
C THR A 390 17.23 -2.61 15.33
N ILE A 391 17.99 -1.72 15.97
CA ILE A 391 19.39 -1.94 16.30
C ILE A 391 19.54 -3.12 17.25
N LEU A 392 18.77 -3.14 18.34
CA LEU A 392 18.80 -4.22 19.34
C LEU A 392 18.60 -5.59 18.68
N ARG A 393 17.55 -5.69 17.85
CA ARG A 393 17.20 -6.95 17.17
C ARG A 393 18.19 -7.29 16.06
N ALA A 394 18.62 -6.34 15.24
CA ALA A 394 19.59 -6.58 14.17
C ALA A 394 20.90 -7.16 14.69
N VAL A 395 21.39 -6.65 15.81
CA VAL A 395 22.60 -7.16 16.48
C VAL A 395 22.38 -8.58 16.98
N ALA A 396 21.25 -8.87 17.64
CA ALA A 396 20.93 -10.20 18.13
C ALA A 396 20.72 -11.22 17.01
N GLU A 397 20.03 -10.83 15.93
CA GLU A 397 19.74 -11.71 14.80
C GLU A 397 20.99 -12.02 13.96
N ARG A 398 21.94 -11.06 13.82
CA ARG A 398 23.21 -11.30 13.12
C ARG A 398 24.07 -12.38 13.75
N ALA A 399 23.93 -12.66 15.03
CA ALA A 399 24.61 -13.77 15.71
C ALA A 399 24.07 -15.15 15.32
N LYS A 400 22.91 -15.22 14.65
CA LYS A 400 22.26 -16.46 14.21
C LYS A 400 22.58 -16.76 12.75
N PRO A 401 22.55 -18.05 12.33
CA PRO A 401 22.52 -18.42 10.92
C PRO A 401 21.36 -17.75 10.19
N ASP A 402 21.55 -17.35 8.95
CA ASP A 402 20.57 -16.56 8.18
C ASP A 402 19.17 -17.18 8.14
N GLY A 403 19.07 -18.50 7.94
CA GLY A 403 17.80 -19.24 7.93
C GLY A 403 17.06 -19.29 9.29
N GLN A 404 17.73 -18.93 10.40
CA GLN A 404 17.12 -18.84 11.73
C GLN A 404 16.75 -17.42 12.14
N ARG A 405 17.17 -16.42 11.35
CA ARG A 405 16.85 -15.01 11.61
C ARG A 405 15.38 -14.69 11.34
N LEU A 406 14.90 -13.69 12.04
CA LEU A 406 13.64 -13.05 11.69
C LEU A 406 13.74 -12.49 10.26
N ARG A 407 12.66 -12.56 9.49
CA ARG A 407 12.65 -12.26 8.04
C ARG A 407 13.27 -10.90 7.72
N GLU A 408 12.95 -9.86 8.49
CA GLU A 408 13.42 -8.49 8.31
C GLU A 408 14.92 -8.30 8.53
N TYR A 409 15.60 -9.27 9.20
CA TYR A 409 17.04 -9.22 9.50
C TYR A 409 17.88 -10.22 8.68
N ARG A 410 17.29 -10.87 7.69
CA ARG A 410 18.02 -11.74 6.76
C ARG A 410 18.96 -10.95 5.85
N ASP A 411 19.98 -11.62 5.31
CA ASP A 411 20.94 -11.00 4.38
C ASP A 411 20.24 -10.37 3.16
N SER A 412 19.17 -10.99 2.64
CA SER A 412 18.35 -10.48 1.53
C SER A 412 17.67 -9.13 1.83
N ASN A 413 17.34 -8.86 3.09
CA ASN A 413 16.66 -7.63 3.53
C ASN A 413 17.59 -6.59 4.16
N ARG A 414 18.88 -6.88 4.26
CA ARG A 414 19.85 -5.99 4.91
C ARG A 414 19.90 -4.60 4.29
N GLY A 415 19.97 -4.52 2.96
CA GLY A 415 20.08 -3.23 2.26
C GLY A 415 18.86 -2.32 2.50
N PRO A 416 17.61 -2.78 2.32
CA PRO A 416 16.41 -2.03 2.69
C PRO A 416 16.35 -1.62 4.17
N LEU A 417 16.74 -2.53 5.10
CA LEU A 417 16.79 -2.23 6.52
C LEU A 417 17.74 -1.08 6.83
N GLU A 418 18.96 -1.13 6.29
CA GLU A 418 20.00 -0.12 6.53
C GLU A 418 19.60 1.23 5.90
N LEU A 419 18.98 1.23 4.73
CA LEU A 419 18.48 2.45 4.08
C LEU A 419 17.46 3.19 4.98
N GLN A 420 16.55 2.45 5.59
CA GLN A 420 15.54 2.99 6.51
C GLN A 420 16.16 3.39 7.87
N LEU A 421 16.99 2.54 8.45
CA LEU A 421 17.59 2.77 9.75
C LEU A 421 18.50 4.00 9.76
N PHE A 422 19.27 4.19 8.68
CA PHE A 422 20.22 5.29 8.55
C PHE A 422 19.69 6.47 7.74
N SER A 423 18.37 6.54 7.55
CA SER A 423 17.72 7.71 6.94
C SER A 423 18.13 9.00 7.64
N ASN A 424 18.36 10.03 6.85
CA ASN A 424 18.64 11.39 7.31
C ASN A 424 17.38 12.22 7.52
N GLU A 425 16.21 11.58 7.59
CA GLU A 425 14.96 12.29 7.85
C GLU A 425 15.05 13.10 9.16
N PRO A 426 14.60 14.36 9.17
CA PRO A 426 14.57 15.16 10.38
C PRO A 426 13.55 14.61 11.38
N LEU A 427 13.93 14.51 12.66
CA LEU A 427 13.03 14.15 13.74
C LEU A 427 12.81 15.36 14.66
N TYR A 428 11.56 15.58 15.03
CA TYR A 428 11.11 16.72 15.81
C TYR A 428 10.75 16.27 17.22
N ASP A 429 11.51 16.69 18.22
CA ASP A 429 11.35 16.23 19.61
C ASP A 429 9.93 16.44 20.15
N GLY A 430 9.32 17.61 19.87
CA GLY A 430 7.93 17.90 20.29
C GLY A 430 6.92 16.87 19.76
N PHE A 431 7.01 16.58 18.48
CA PHE A 431 6.12 15.59 17.86
C PHE A 431 6.38 14.16 18.35
N GLU A 432 7.67 13.78 18.52
CA GLU A 432 8.04 12.48 19.08
C GLU A 432 7.57 12.30 20.53
N VAL A 433 7.68 13.35 21.36
CA VAL A 433 7.15 13.35 22.74
C VAL A 433 5.64 13.22 22.74
N ALA A 434 4.92 13.96 21.90
CA ALA A 434 3.47 13.89 21.80
C ALA A 434 2.99 12.47 21.44
N LYS A 435 3.59 11.86 20.41
CA LYS A 435 3.28 10.49 19.96
C LYS A 435 3.58 9.44 21.03
N LEU A 436 4.74 9.53 21.66
CA LEU A 436 5.16 8.58 22.69
C LEU A 436 4.33 8.70 23.95
N ALA A 437 4.02 9.91 24.41
CA ALA A 437 3.19 10.14 25.57
C ALA A 437 1.77 9.57 25.42
N ASP A 438 1.18 9.79 24.25
CA ASP A 438 -0.11 9.22 23.89
C ASP A 438 -0.08 7.69 23.86
N SER A 439 0.94 7.09 23.24
CA SER A 439 1.05 5.63 23.14
C SER A 439 1.36 4.98 24.50
N LEU A 440 2.13 5.60 25.38
CA LEU A 440 2.33 5.14 26.76
C LEU A 440 1.04 5.20 27.60
N THR A 441 0.23 6.23 27.39
CA THR A 441 -1.11 6.31 27.99
C THR A 441 -2.00 5.17 27.52
N ALA A 442 -2.00 4.90 26.22
CA ALA A 442 -2.74 3.78 25.65
C ALA A 442 -2.25 2.42 26.13
N LEU A 443 -0.94 2.23 26.31
CA LEU A 443 -0.36 1.03 26.87
C LEU A 443 -0.90 0.78 28.30
N ALA A 444 -0.86 1.79 29.15
CA ALA A 444 -1.38 1.72 30.51
C ALA A 444 -2.89 1.46 30.57
N THR A 445 -3.66 2.08 29.65
CA THR A 445 -5.10 1.86 29.55
C THR A 445 -5.44 0.44 29.08
N ALA A 446 -4.69 -0.09 28.12
CA ALA A 446 -4.98 -1.38 27.50
C ALA A 446 -4.54 -2.58 28.34
N LEU A 447 -3.41 -2.47 29.07
CA LEU A 447 -2.85 -3.56 29.86
C LEU A 447 -3.12 -3.45 31.37
N GLY A 448 -3.57 -2.29 31.83
CA GLY A 448 -3.75 -1.96 33.25
C GLY A 448 -2.53 -1.22 33.82
N ALA A 449 -2.80 -0.22 34.66
CA ALA A 449 -1.74 0.56 35.32
C ALA A 449 -0.95 -0.24 36.37
N ASP A 450 -1.50 -1.33 36.85
CA ASP A 450 -0.93 -2.29 37.80
C ASP A 450 -0.12 -3.43 37.13
N ASP A 451 -0.16 -3.52 35.80
CA ASP A 451 0.69 -4.49 35.06
C ASP A 451 2.18 -4.21 35.33
N PRO A 452 2.98 -5.21 35.80
CA PRO A 452 4.36 -5.00 36.17
C PRO A 452 5.24 -4.43 35.03
N LEU A 453 4.95 -4.79 33.77
CA LEU A 453 5.67 -4.26 32.63
C LEU A 453 5.32 -2.78 32.40
N VAL A 454 4.05 -2.41 32.53
CA VAL A 454 3.59 -1.01 32.42
C VAL A 454 4.25 -0.16 33.51
N GLN A 455 4.30 -0.64 34.77
CA GLN A 455 4.98 0.05 35.87
C GLN A 455 6.46 0.27 35.58
N SER A 456 7.14 -0.76 35.06
CA SER A 456 8.55 -0.68 34.67
C SER A 456 8.78 0.30 33.52
N VAL A 457 7.91 0.30 32.53
CA VAL A 457 7.95 1.23 31.38
C VAL A 457 7.78 2.67 31.84
N LEU A 458 6.79 2.96 32.68
CA LEU A 458 6.49 4.30 33.16
C LEU A 458 7.52 4.77 34.21
N ALA A 459 8.14 3.85 34.95
CA ALA A 459 9.17 4.14 35.95
C ALA A 459 8.70 5.21 36.98
N GLY A 460 7.45 5.10 37.45
CA GLY A 460 6.85 6.00 38.42
C GLY A 460 6.54 7.42 37.93
N ARG A 461 6.57 7.68 36.61
CA ARG A 461 6.32 8.99 36.00
C ARG A 461 4.99 9.00 35.19
N PRO A 462 4.31 10.14 35.13
CA PRO A 462 3.25 10.33 34.17
C PRO A 462 3.73 10.10 32.73
N PRO A 463 2.87 9.60 31.80
CA PRO A 463 3.28 9.27 30.43
C PRO A 463 4.00 10.40 29.69
N ARG A 464 3.53 11.66 29.83
CA ARG A 464 4.16 12.83 29.17
C ARG A 464 5.57 13.11 29.70
N GLU A 465 5.78 13.07 30.99
CA GLU A 465 7.10 13.26 31.62
C GLU A 465 8.03 12.11 31.25
N ARG A 466 7.51 10.88 31.24
CA ARG A 466 8.27 9.71 30.81
C ARG A 466 8.72 9.81 29.36
N ALA A 467 7.80 10.18 28.47
CA ALA A 467 8.10 10.38 27.03
C ALA A 467 9.16 11.48 26.83
N ALA A 468 9.04 12.62 27.51
CA ALA A 468 10.01 13.71 27.43
C ALA A 468 11.40 13.26 27.90
N ALA A 469 11.49 12.51 29.03
CA ALA A 469 12.74 11.99 29.52
C ALA A 469 13.38 10.96 28.58
N LEU A 470 12.56 10.11 27.94
CA LEU A 470 13.03 9.12 26.96
C LEU A 470 13.54 9.78 25.67
N VAL A 471 12.79 10.72 25.12
CA VAL A 471 13.18 11.47 23.90
C VAL A 471 14.40 12.35 24.18
N GLY A 472 14.44 13.06 25.32
CA GLY A 472 15.59 13.90 25.70
C GLY A 472 16.90 13.13 25.94
N GLY A 473 16.80 11.85 26.33
CA GLY A 473 17.98 11.00 26.65
C GLY A 473 18.44 10.09 25.51
N THR A 474 17.90 10.21 24.31
CA THR A 474 18.29 9.36 23.16
C THR A 474 19.03 10.17 22.08
N ALA A 475 19.96 9.49 21.40
CA ALA A 475 20.68 9.98 20.23
C ALA A 475 20.40 9.12 18.96
N LEU A 476 19.32 8.33 18.96
CA LEU A 476 19.01 7.34 17.90
C LEU A 476 18.20 7.92 16.75
N GLY A 477 18.50 9.14 16.33
CA GLY A 477 17.87 9.78 15.18
C GLY A 477 18.55 11.11 14.87
N ARG A 478 18.36 11.61 13.65
CA ARG A 478 18.79 12.96 13.30
C ARG A 478 17.71 13.95 13.73
N ARG A 479 18.02 14.72 14.77
CA ARG A 479 17.18 15.85 15.14
C ARG A 479 17.28 16.92 14.08
N HIS A 480 16.17 17.56 13.81
CA HIS A 480 16.14 18.77 13.03
C HIS A 480 17.10 19.80 13.68
N GLN A 481 17.98 20.41 12.88
CA GLN A 481 18.89 21.45 13.32
C GLN A 481 18.57 22.74 12.55
N PRO A 482 18.54 23.89 13.22
CA PRO A 482 18.38 25.19 12.53
C PRO A 482 19.46 25.41 11.48
N GLU A 483 19.15 26.19 10.47
CA GLU A 483 20.10 26.60 9.43
C GLU A 483 21.33 27.27 10.04
N GLY A 484 22.53 26.88 9.63
CA GLY A 484 23.80 27.36 10.18
C GLY A 484 24.34 26.62 11.40
N ALA A 485 23.68 25.54 11.84
CA ALA A 485 24.25 24.71 12.90
C ALA A 485 25.55 24.02 12.48
N GLN A 486 26.42 23.74 13.46
CA GLN A 486 27.64 22.95 13.21
C GLN A 486 27.35 21.57 12.59
N ALA A 487 28.36 21.01 11.92
CA ALA A 487 28.22 19.66 11.33
C ALA A 487 27.58 18.68 12.33
N PRO A 488 26.62 17.87 11.89
CA PRO A 488 25.92 16.95 12.79
C PRO A 488 26.91 15.99 13.45
N PRO A 489 26.69 15.61 14.72
CA PRO A 489 27.53 14.64 15.41
C PRO A 489 27.53 13.30 14.69
N PRO A 490 28.50 12.41 14.95
CA PRO A 490 28.51 11.04 14.43
C PRO A 490 27.16 10.35 14.61
N ASP A 491 26.76 9.55 13.62
CA ASP A 491 25.48 8.85 13.68
C ASP A 491 25.50 7.71 14.70
N ARG A 492 24.99 7.95 15.89
CA ARG A 492 24.94 6.98 17.00
C ARG A 492 24.27 5.67 16.63
N ARG A 493 23.33 5.70 15.67
CA ARG A 493 22.67 4.48 15.17
C ARG A 493 23.70 3.57 14.51
N ARG A 494 24.57 4.14 13.67
CA ARG A 494 25.62 3.38 12.97
C ARG A 494 26.68 2.85 13.92
N GLU A 495 27.12 3.66 14.89
CA GLU A 495 28.07 3.20 15.91
C GLU A 495 27.56 1.98 16.68
N LEU A 496 26.31 1.99 17.12
CA LEU A 496 25.70 0.88 17.85
C LEU A 496 25.45 -0.34 16.95
N TYR A 497 24.99 -0.11 15.73
CA TYR A 497 24.70 -1.17 14.76
C TYR A 497 25.98 -1.90 14.33
N ASP A 498 27.07 -1.18 14.04
CA ASP A 498 28.35 -1.74 13.61
C ASP A 498 29.15 -2.29 14.79
N GLY A 499 29.08 -1.63 15.95
CA GLY A 499 29.76 -2.06 17.20
C GLY A 499 29.17 -3.32 17.85
N GLY A 500 27.99 -3.76 17.38
CA GLY A 500 27.42 -5.04 17.75
C GLY A 500 27.00 -5.18 19.22
N ALA A 501 26.99 -6.41 19.74
CA ALA A 501 26.46 -6.73 21.07
C ALA A 501 27.17 -5.95 22.23
N ALA A 502 28.47 -5.77 22.14
CA ALA A 502 29.24 -5.05 23.17
C ALA A 502 28.84 -3.56 23.22
N ALA A 503 28.75 -2.89 22.06
CA ALA A 503 28.33 -1.49 21.98
C ALA A 503 26.88 -1.27 22.44
N VAL A 504 26.00 -2.18 22.03
CA VAL A 504 24.59 -2.16 22.48
C VAL A 504 24.51 -2.37 23.98
N ALA A 505 25.24 -3.36 24.57
CA ALA A 505 25.22 -3.63 26.01
C ALA A 505 25.74 -2.46 26.85
N ALA A 506 26.82 -1.80 26.39
CA ALA A 506 27.47 -0.69 27.10
C ALA A 506 26.68 0.65 26.95
N SER A 507 25.68 0.72 26.08
CA SER A 507 24.94 1.97 25.81
C SER A 507 23.96 2.32 26.92
N SER A 508 24.01 3.58 27.38
CA SER A 508 23.07 4.19 28.32
C SER A 508 21.91 4.94 27.63
N ASP A 509 21.75 4.80 26.32
CA ASP A 509 20.68 5.44 25.57
C ASP A 509 19.30 5.00 26.09
N THR A 510 18.43 5.99 26.37
CA THR A 510 17.16 5.79 27.06
C THR A 510 16.15 5.00 26.23
N MET A 511 16.12 5.19 24.91
CA MET A 511 15.22 4.42 24.02
C MET A 511 15.72 2.98 23.83
N LEU A 512 17.03 2.79 23.79
CA LEU A 512 17.61 1.45 23.75
C LEU A 512 17.33 0.69 25.06
N ALA A 513 17.38 1.37 26.21
CA ALA A 513 17.00 0.79 27.50
C ALA A 513 15.52 0.39 27.53
N LEU A 514 14.63 1.26 27.01
CA LEU A 514 13.20 0.94 26.87
C LEU A 514 12.98 -0.26 25.94
N ALA A 515 13.66 -0.30 24.79
CA ALA A 515 13.55 -1.41 23.85
C ALA A 515 13.98 -2.73 24.50
N ARG A 516 15.09 -2.77 25.26
CA ARG A 516 15.53 -3.97 26.01
C ARG A 516 14.50 -4.43 27.03
N LEU A 517 13.89 -3.48 27.74
CA LEU A 517 12.90 -3.77 28.80
C LEU A 517 11.70 -4.56 28.25
N VAL A 518 11.28 -4.26 27.00
CA VAL A 518 10.06 -4.84 26.45
C VAL A 518 10.30 -5.97 25.42
N ASP A 519 11.54 -6.15 24.94
CA ASP A 519 11.84 -7.05 23.82
C ASP A 519 11.61 -8.53 24.11
N GLU A 520 11.89 -8.99 25.34
CA GLU A 520 11.70 -10.38 25.73
C GLU A 520 10.23 -10.79 25.61
N GLU A 521 9.33 -10.03 26.25
CA GLU A 521 7.89 -10.29 26.20
C GLU A 521 7.32 -10.10 24.79
N ALA A 522 7.78 -9.08 24.05
CA ALA A 522 7.41 -8.85 22.67
C ALA A 522 7.78 -10.06 21.77
N ARG A 523 9.00 -10.60 21.91
CA ARG A 523 9.44 -11.80 21.19
C ARG A 523 8.66 -13.05 21.59
N ARG A 524 8.33 -13.21 22.86
CA ARG A 524 7.48 -14.31 23.33
C ARG A 524 6.13 -14.30 22.65
N LEU A 525 5.48 -13.13 22.63
CA LEU A 525 4.18 -12.95 21.95
C LEU A 525 4.27 -13.17 20.44
N ARG A 526 5.36 -12.70 19.81
CA ARG A 526 5.64 -12.98 18.41
C ARG A 526 5.73 -14.48 18.14
N GLY A 527 6.45 -15.21 18.98
CA GLY A 527 6.57 -16.68 18.84
C GLY A 527 5.21 -17.39 18.89
N LEU A 528 4.33 -16.98 19.82
CA LEU A 528 2.97 -17.51 19.90
C LEU A 528 2.15 -17.17 18.65
N ALA A 529 2.25 -15.94 18.15
CA ALA A 529 1.56 -15.53 16.94
C ALA A 529 2.06 -16.28 15.70
N GLU A 530 3.39 -16.44 15.54
CA GLU A 530 4.00 -17.18 14.43
C GLU A 530 3.59 -18.66 14.44
N ALA A 531 3.51 -19.29 15.62
CA ALA A 531 3.04 -20.68 15.75
C ALA A 531 1.59 -20.85 15.30
N ALA A 532 0.69 -19.95 15.72
CA ALA A 532 -0.71 -19.98 15.31
C ALA A 532 -0.86 -19.68 13.80
N GLN A 533 -0.08 -18.73 13.27
CA GLN A 533 -0.08 -18.45 11.83
C GLN A 533 0.42 -19.64 11.00
N GLU A 534 1.39 -20.40 11.50
CA GLU A 534 1.87 -21.59 10.81
C GLU A 534 0.78 -22.68 10.73
N VAL A 535 0.01 -22.91 11.80
CA VAL A 535 -1.15 -23.83 11.76
C VAL A 535 -2.15 -23.38 10.69
N LYS A 536 -2.46 -22.09 10.65
CA LYS A 536 -3.36 -21.52 9.63
C LYS A 536 -2.79 -21.74 8.23
N GLN A 537 -1.51 -21.48 8.01
CA GLN A 537 -0.86 -21.61 6.71
C GLN A 537 -0.86 -23.05 6.20
N GLN A 538 -0.61 -24.04 7.06
CA GLN A 538 -0.70 -25.44 6.70
C GLN A 538 -2.14 -25.82 6.30
N ALA A 539 -3.13 -25.38 7.07
CA ALA A 539 -4.53 -25.65 6.80
C ALA A 539 -5.00 -24.95 5.50
N HIS A 540 -4.61 -23.72 5.27
CA HIS A 540 -4.89 -23.01 4.00
C HIS A 540 -4.23 -23.68 2.79
N ALA A 541 -3.01 -24.21 2.93
CA ALA A 541 -2.36 -24.96 1.86
C ALA A 541 -3.15 -26.24 1.48
N GLU A 542 -3.80 -26.90 2.43
CA GLU A 542 -4.73 -28.01 2.14
C GLU A 542 -5.96 -27.54 1.36
N ILE A 543 -6.58 -26.45 1.80
CA ILE A 543 -7.74 -25.86 1.11
C ILE A 543 -7.33 -25.41 -0.32
N ALA A 544 -6.17 -24.80 -0.49
CA ALA A 544 -5.66 -24.35 -1.78
C ALA A 544 -5.45 -25.53 -2.74
N ARG A 545 -4.85 -26.65 -2.28
CA ARG A 545 -4.69 -27.86 -3.11
C ARG A 545 -6.04 -28.40 -3.60
N ALA A 546 -7.03 -28.46 -2.73
CA ALA A 546 -8.37 -28.91 -3.12
C ALA A 546 -9.03 -27.95 -4.13
N ARG A 547 -8.82 -26.63 -3.99
CA ARG A 547 -9.30 -25.63 -4.94
C ARG A 547 -8.61 -25.76 -6.30
N PHE A 548 -7.29 -25.95 -6.34
CA PHE A 548 -6.54 -26.14 -7.59
C PHE A 548 -6.97 -27.40 -8.34
N ALA A 549 -7.22 -28.50 -7.63
CA ALA A 549 -7.70 -29.73 -8.25
C ALA A 549 -9.06 -29.54 -8.97
N ARG A 550 -9.89 -28.59 -8.52
CA ARG A 550 -11.22 -28.32 -9.12
C ARG A 550 -11.20 -27.24 -10.20
N ALA A 551 -10.42 -26.17 -10.00
CA ALA A 551 -10.49 -24.97 -10.81
C ALA A 551 -9.29 -24.80 -11.76
N GLY A 552 -8.24 -25.61 -11.64
CA GLY A 552 -7.03 -25.51 -12.46
C GLY A 552 -6.32 -24.18 -12.30
N ALA A 553 -5.66 -23.72 -13.38
CA ALA A 553 -4.86 -22.48 -13.42
C ALA A 553 -5.69 -21.20 -13.52
N THR A 554 -7.00 -21.24 -13.39
CA THR A 554 -7.90 -20.07 -13.52
C THR A 554 -8.04 -19.24 -12.24
N LEU A 555 -7.30 -19.59 -11.19
CA LEU A 555 -7.34 -18.92 -9.89
C LEU A 555 -6.23 -17.88 -9.79
N TYR A 556 -6.60 -16.66 -9.42
CA TYR A 556 -5.63 -15.65 -8.98
C TYR A 556 -5.51 -15.69 -7.43
N PRO A 557 -4.31 -15.44 -6.86
CA PRO A 557 -4.13 -15.38 -5.42
C PRO A 557 -4.54 -14.03 -4.84
N ASP A 558 -4.79 -13.98 -3.53
CA ASP A 558 -4.89 -12.71 -2.81
C ASP A 558 -3.68 -11.80 -3.11
N ALA A 559 -3.88 -10.51 -3.05
CA ALA A 559 -2.83 -9.50 -3.21
C ALA A 559 -1.79 -9.61 -2.08
N THR A 560 -0.52 -9.37 -2.41
CA THR A 560 0.63 -9.54 -1.50
C THR A 560 1.69 -8.45 -1.66
N PHE A 561 1.29 -7.28 -2.12
CA PHE A 561 2.16 -6.15 -2.48
C PHE A 561 3.21 -6.54 -3.53
N THR A 562 2.83 -7.42 -4.45
CA THR A 562 3.61 -7.79 -5.63
C THR A 562 2.93 -7.33 -6.90
N LEU A 563 3.71 -7.22 -7.98
CA LEU A 563 3.19 -6.74 -9.26
C LEU A 563 2.05 -7.63 -9.77
N ARG A 564 0.93 -6.99 -10.10
CA ARG A 564 -0.28 -7.63 -10.63
C ARG A 564 -0.79 -6.90 -11.86
N LEU A 565 -1.46 -7.64 -12.73
CA LEU A 565 -2.23 -7.13 -13.85
C LEU A 565 -3.71 -7.21 -13.51
N ALA A 566 -4.39 -6.06 -13.49
CA ALA A 566 -5.84 -5.97 -13.49
C ALA A 566 -6.32 -5.32 -14.80
N TYR A 567 -7.59 -5.45 -15.13
CA TYR A 567 -8.19 -4.80 -16.30
C TYR A 567 -9.65 -4.46 -16.01
N GLY A 568 -10.22 -3.60 -16.82
CA GLY A 568 -11.61 -3.18 -16.72
C GLY A 568 -11.97 -2.23 -17.84
N VAL A 569 -13.19 -1.75 -17.83
CA VAL A 569 -13.66 -0.77 -18.80
C VAL A 569 -13.88 0.58 -18.12
N VAL A 570 -13.64 1.67 -18.87
CA VAL A 570 -13.95 3.03 -18.42
C VAL A 570 -15.46 3.16 -18.30
N ARG A 571 -15.97 3.32 -17.08
CA ARG A 571 -17.41 3.30 -16.80
C ARG A 571 -17.73 4.08 -15.53
N GLY A 572 -18.73 4.97 -15.62
CA GLY A 572 -19.37 5.59 -14.46
C GLY A 572 -20.31 4.66 -13.73
N ILE A 573 -21.13 5.20 -12.86
CA ILE A 573 -22.26 4.48 -12.24
C ILE A 573 -23.52 5.03 -12.89
N GLU A 574 -24.28 4.15 -13.54
CA GLU A 574 -25.52 4.51 -14.23
C GLU A 574 -26.71 4.03 -13.42
N GLY A 575 -27.67 4.89 -13.23
CA GLY A 575 -28.90 4.61 -12.51
C GLY A 575 -29.75 5.87 -12.31
N SER A 576 -30.84 5.76 -11.59
CA SER A 576 -31.67 6.90 -11.18
C SER A 576 -31.52 7.23 -9.69
N GLY A 577 -30.43 6.76 -9.07
CA GLY A 577 -30.15 6.92 -7.65
C GLY A 577 -29.09 7.99 -7.32
N PRO A 578 -28.85 8.25 -6.05
CA PRO A 578 -27.84 9.20 -5.61
C PRO A 578 -26.41 8.81 -5.97
N GLU A 579 -26.20 7.56 -6.36
CA GLU A 579 -24.89 6.99 -6.77
C GLU A 579 -24.57 7.25 -8.25
N ASP A 580 -25.49 7.82 -9.03
CA ASP A 580 -25.29 8.06 -10.46
C ASP A 580 -24.19 9.07 -10.71
N CYS A 581 -23.19 8.70 -11.51
CA CYS A 581 -22.07 9.57 -11.82
C CYS A 581 -21.46 9.30 -13.20
N PRO A 582 -20.92 10.35 -13.89
CA PRO A 582 -20.28 10.19 -15.19
C PRO A 582 -19.01 9.33 -15.09
N ALA A 583 -18.58 8.73 -16.21
CA ALA A 583 -17.30 8.00 -16.25
C ALA A 583 -16.08 8.94 -16.16
N ILE A 584 -16.21 10.19 -16.60
CA ILE A 584 -15.10 11.12 -16.81
C ILE A 584 -15.49 12.50 -16.25
N THR A 585 -14.57 13.12 -15.52
CA THR A 585 -14.66 14.51 -15.08
C THR A 585 -13.74 15.39 -15.92
N THR A 586 -13.92 16.72 -15.87
CA THR A 586 -13.14 17.68 -16.64
C THR A 586 -12.64 18.83 -15.76
N TYR A 587 -11.75 19.67 -16.26
CA TYR A 587 -11.33 20.88 -15.57
C TYR A 587 -12.49 21.86 -15.34
N ALA A 588 -13.49 21.91 -16.22
CA ALA A 588 -14.71 22.67 -15.96
C ALA A 588 -15.40 22.23 -14.67
N GLY A 589 -15.43 20.92 -14.42
CA GLY A 589 -15.97 20.35 -13.18
C GLY A 589 -15.17 20.75 -11.95
N LEU A 590 -13.82 20.80 -12.00
CA LEU A 590 -12.97 21.27 -10.92
C LEU A 590 -13.35 22.69 -10.49
N PHE A 591 -13.39 23.63 -11.43
CA PHE A 591 -13.73 25.02 -11.12
C PHE A 591 -15.19 25.18 -10.64
N ALA A 592 -16.11 24.39 -11.19
CA ALA A 592 -17.49 24.36 -10.72
C ALA A 592 -17.61 23.84 -9.29
N ARG A 593 -16.85 22.76 -8.95
CA ARG A 593 -16.81 22.19 -7.59
C ARG A 593 -16.26 23.20 -6.60
N ALA A 594 -15.14 23.88 -6.91
CA ALA A 594 -14.58 24.93 -6.06
C ALA A 594 -15.60 26.02 -5.77
N ARG A 595 -16.25 26.60 -6.81
CA ARG A 595 -17.30 27.61 -6.63
C ARG A 595 -18.49 27.13 -5.80
N SER A 596 -18.97 25.92 -6.07
CA SER A 596 -20.12 25.35 -5.33
C SER A 596 -19.87 25.18 -3.84
N LYS A 597 -18.59 25.08 -3.45
CA LYS A 597 -18.12 24.99 -2.05
C LYS A 597 -17.60 26.32 -1.50
N GLY A 598 -17.86 27.45 -2.19
CA GLY A 598 -17.51 28.79 -1.77
C GLY A 598 -16.00 29.07 -1.81
N ASP A 599 -15.24 28.33 -2.60
CA ASP A 599 -13.76 28.43 -2.67
C ASP A 599 -13.11 28.38 -1.26
N ALA A 600 -13.69 27.58 -0.35
CA ALA A 600 -13.22 27.42 1.03
C ALA A 600 -12.46 26.09 1.20
N VAL A 601 -11.56 26.03 2.20
CA VAL A 601 -10.84 24.78 2.56
C VAL A 601 -11.88 23.69 2.88
N PRO A 602 -11.73 22.46 2.36
CA PRO A 602 -10.62 21.94 1.55
C PRO A 602 -10.80 22.07 0.01
N PHE A 603 -11.73 22.88 -0.47
CA PHE A 603 -12.06 23.08 -1.88
C PHE A 603 -11.46 24.37 -2.48
N VAL A 604 -10.50 24.98 -1.79
CA VAL A 604 -9.77 26.15 -2.28
C VAL A 604 -8.69 25.71 -3.27
N LEU A 605 -8.67 26.36 -4.43
CA LEU A 605 -7.59 26.13 -5.41
C LEU A 605 -6.28 26.79 -4.91
N PRO A 606 -5.09 26.21 -5.22
CA PRO A 606 -3.81 26.82 -4.87
C PRO A 606 -3.63 28.22 -5.47
N PRO A 607 -2.77 29.08 -4.90
CA PRO A 607 -2.55 30.45 -5.39
C PRO A 607 -2.22 30.52 -6.88
N ARG A 608 -1.40 29.60 -7.40
CA ARG A 608 -1.04 29.52 -8.82
C ARG A 608 -2.29 29.35 -9.73
N TRP A 609 -3.20 28.46 -9.36
CA TRP A 609 -4.45 28.21 -10.07
C TRP A 609 -5.39 29.40 -9.98
N GLN A 610 -5.48 30.04 -8.82
CA GLN A 610 -6.32 31.23 -8.62
C GLN A 610 -5.85 32.42 -9.48
N GLN A 611 -4.53 32.66 -9.52
CA GLN A 611 -3.95 33.76 -10.33
C GLN A 611 -4.23 33.59 -11.82
N GLN A 612 -4.25 32.36 -12.32
CA GLN A 612 -4.47 32.05 -13.73
C GLN A 612 -5.95 31.75 -14.03
N ARG A 613 -6.84 31.72 -13.04
CA ARG A 613 -8.23 31.25 -13.15
C ARG A 613 -8.97 31.84 -14.33
N LYS A 614 -8.94 33.15 -14.50
CA LYS A 614 -9.64 33.85 -15.61
C LYS A 614 -9.16 33.40 -16.98
N GLN A 615 -7.85 33.20 -17.12
CA GLN A 615 -7.24 32.74 -18.38
C GLN A 615 -7.60 31.27 -18.66
N LEU A 616 -7.53 30.41 -17.64
CA LEU A 616 -7.88 28.99 -17.76
C LEU A 616 -9.36 28.79 -18.08
N GLU A 617 -10.26 29.51 -17.38
CA GLU A 617 -11.69 29.45 -17.62
C GLU A 617 -12.10 30.00 -19.02
N ALA A 618 -11.31 30.91 -19.60
CA ALA A 618 -11.52 31.39 -20.97
C ALA A 618 -11.01 30.43 -22.05
N ASP A 619 -10.16 29.45 -21.70
CA ASP A 619 -9.65 28.44 -22.62
C ASP A 619 -10.62 27.26 -22.67
N ALA A 620 -11.56 27.27 -23.65
CA ALA A 620 -12.56 26.25 -23.80
C ALA A 620 -11.96 24.83 -24.00
N ALA A 621 -10.79 24.73 -24.65
CA ALA A 621 -10.12 23.45 -24.86
C ALA A 621 -9.58 22.91 -23.54
N PHE A 622 -8.96 23.74 -22.71
CA PHE A 622 -8.50 23.36 -21.38
C PHE A 622 -9.68 22.94 -20.49
N MET A 623 -10.76 23.70 -20.47
CA MET A 623 -11.93 23.41 -19.65
C MET A 623 -12.62 22.09 -20.03
N ALA A 624 -12.60 21.72 -21.31
CA ALA A 624 -13.16 20.46 -21.80
C ALA A 624 -12.22 19.25 -21.64
N THR A 625 -10.94 19.48 -21.29
CA THR A 625 -9.97 18.38 -21.13
C THR A 625 -10.38 17.47 -19.97
N PRO A 626 -10.39 16.13 -20.17
CA PRO A 626 -10.58 15.15 -19.12
C PRO A 626 -9.60 15.35 -17.96
N PHE A 627 -10.10 15.15 -16.73
CA PHE A 627 -9.28 15.35 -15.54
C PHE A 627 -9.11 14.08 -14.71
N ASN A 628 -10.23 13.47 -14.29
CA ASN A 628 -10.22 12.15 -13.69
C ASN A 628 -11.23 11.23 -14.39
N PHE A 629 -11.01 9.92 -14.34
CA PHE A 629 -11.94 8.95 -14.85
C PHE A 629 -12.11 7.75 -13.95
N ALA A 630 -13.24 7.07 -14.05
CA ALA A 630 -13.60 5.87 -13.33
C ALA A 630 -13.55 4.64 -14.23
N SER A 631 -13.14 3.50 -13.69
CA SER A 631 -13.16 2.22 -14.40
C SER A 631 -13.57 1.07 -13.48
N THR A 632 -13.90 -0.09 -14.09
CA THR A 632 -14.26 -1.33 -13.37
C THR A 632 -13.05 -2.17 -12.97
N ALA A 633 -11.83 -1.69 -13.18
CA ALA A 633 -10.62 -2.44 -12.86
C ALA A 633 -10.58 -2.84 -11.37
N ASP A 634 -10.19 -4.07 -11.12
CA ASP A 634 -10.07 -4.64 -9.78
C ASP A 634 -8.81 -4.13 -9.09
N ILE A 635 -8.96 -3.10 -8.24
CA ILE A 635 -7.84 -2.48 -7.52
C ILE A 635 -8.12 -2.38 -6.02
N ILE A 636 -7.06 -2.28 -5.24
CA ILE A 636 -7.10 -1.97 -3.80
C ILE A 636 -5.95 -1.02 -3.43
N GLY A 637 -5.87 -0.65 -2.16
CA GLY A 637 -4.73 0.11 -1.60
C GLY A 637 -3.39 -0.52 -1.98
N GLY A 638 -2.40 0.31 -2.37
CA GLY A 638 -1.14 -0.09 -2.98
C GLY A 638 -1.10 0.05 -4.51
N ASN A 639 -2.27 0.06 -5.18
CA ASN A 639 -2.37 0.44 -6.60
C ASN A 639 -2.21 1.95 -6.84
N SER A 640 -2.21 2.76 -5.82
CA SER A 640 -1.88 4.19 -5.93
C SER A 640 -0.58 4.37 -6.72
N GLY A 641 -0.61 5.18 -7.79
CA GLY A 641 0.52 5.38 -8.71
C GLY A 641 0.67 4.30 -9.80
N SER A 642 -0.23 3.31 -9.85
CA SER A 642 -0.22 2.32 -10.94
C SER A 642 -0.53 2.97 -12.27
N PRO A 643 0.27 2.72 -13.34
CA PRO A 643 -0.09 3.14 -14.67
C PRO A 643 -1.37 2.45 -15.13
N VAL A 644 -2.21 3.23 -15.80
CA VAL A 644 -3.34 2.73 -16.58
C VAL A 644 -2.96 2.83 -18.05
N VAL A 645 -2.99 1.68 -18.75
CA VAL A 645 -2.62 1.64 -20.17
C VAL A 645 -3.79 1.17 -21.03
N ASN A 646 -3.82 1.62 -22.29
CA ASN A 646 -4.77 1.18 -23.29
C ASN A 646 -4.34 -0.14 -23.96
N ARG A 647 -5.08 -0.59 -24.98
CA ARG A 647 -4.76 -1.81 -25.75
C ARG A 647 -3.39 -1.75 -26.45
N ALA A 648 -2.92 -0.56 -26.83
CA ALA A 648 -1.60 -0.38 -27.45
C ALA A 648 -0.46 -0.41 -26.43
N GLY A 649 -0.75 -0.39 -25.12
CA GLY A 649 0.25 -0.29 -24.05
C GLY A 649 0.67 1.15 -23.76
N GLU A 650 -0.05 2.14 -24.28
CA GLU A 650 0.19 3.56 -24.02
C GLU A 650 -0.40 3.96 -22.69
N LEU A 651 0.31 4.80 -21.94
CA LEU A 651 -0.15 5.37 -20.67
C LEU A 651 -1.31 6.34 -20.91
N VAL A 652 -2.51 6.00 -20.42
CA VAL A 652 -3.72 6.82 -20.53
C VAL A 652 -4.21 7.37 -19.20
N GLY A 653 -3.62 6.91 -18.09
CA GLY A 653 -3.97 7.42 -16.76
C GLY A 653 -3.10 6.85 -15.65
N LEU A 654 -3.40 7.32 -14.44
CA LEU A 654 -2.70 6.98 -13.22
C LEU A 654 -3.70 6.70 -12.11
N ILE A 655 -3.75 5.47 -11.59
CA ILE A 655 -4.61 5.14 -10.44
C ILE A 655 -4.19 6.00 -9.23
N PHE A 656 -5.17 6.61 -8.56
CA PHE A 656 -4.88 7.31 -7.30
C PHE A 656 -5.87 6.96 -6.17
N ASP A 657 -7.08 6.49 -6.51
CA ASP A 657 -8.10 6.18 -5.53
C ASP A 657 -9.07 5.10 -6.05
N GLY A 658 -10.05 4.77 -5.22
CA GLY A 658 -11.27 4.09 -5.57
C GLY A 658 -12.45 4.84 -4.96
N ASN A 659 -13.69 4.58 -5.38
CA ASN A 659 -14.85 5.11 -4.67
C ASN A 659 -15.09 4.32 -3.37
N ILE A 660 -16.00 4.81 -2.51
CA ILE A 660 -16.28 4.20 -1.18
C ILE A 660 -16.68 2.72 -1.30
N HIS A 661 -17.36 2.35 -2.38
CA HIS A 661 -17.77 0.96 -2.64
C HIS A 661 -16.59 0.05 -2.99
N SER A 662 -15.47 0.60 -3.46
CA SER A 662 -14.27 -0.19 -3.76
C SER A 662 -13.58 -0.76 -2.51
N LEU A 663 -13.87 -0.23 -1.32
CA LEU A 663 -13.31 -0.72 -0.06
C LEU A 663 -13.77 -2.15 0.30
N ARG A 664 -14.86 -2.62 -0.28
CA ARG A 664 -15.31 -4.02 -0.17
C ARG A 664 -14.48 -5.00 -1.00
N LEU A 665 -13.71 -4.51 -1.98
CA LEU A 665 -12.91 -5.34 -2.88
C LEU A 665 -11.79 -6.11 -2.16
N ASP A 666 -11.41 -5.70 -0.97
CA ASP A 666 -10.53 -6.49 -0.10
C ASP A 666 -11.12 -7.88 0.21
N LEU A 667 -12.45 -7.99 0.27
CA LEU A 667 -13.19 -9.18 0.71
C LEU A 667 -13.84 -9.96 -0.42
N ALA A 668 -14.35 -9.26 -1.42
CA ALA A 668 -15.01 -9.82 -2.59
C ALA A 668 -15.10 -8.78 -3.70
N TYR A 669 -14.92 -9.21 -4.95
CA TYR A 669 -15.13 -8.34 -6.10
C TYR A 669 -16.63 -8.03 -6.32
N ASP A 670 -16.91 -6.76 -6.64
CA ASP A 670 -18.27 -6.30 -6.97
C ASP A 670 -18.15 -5.04 -7.84
N ASP A 671 -18.42 -5.14 -9.15
CA ASP A 671 -18.32 -4.05 -10.13
C ASP A 671 -19.62 -3.26 -10.34
N ARG A 672 -20.67 -3.57 -9.59
CA ARG A 672 -21.95 -2.84 -9.72
C ARG A 672 -21.77 -1.37 -9.32
N LEU A 673 -21.12 -1.12 -8.18
CA LEU A 673 -20.89 0.21 -7.65
C LEU A 673 -19.40 0.54 -7.44
N SER A 674 -18.52 -0.46 -7.31
CA SER A 674 -17.09 -0.24 -7.09
C SER A 674 -16.43 0.30 -8.35
N ARG A 675 -15.63 1.37 -8.20
CA ARG A 675 -14.87 1.99 -9.27
C ARG A 675 -13.44 2.29 -8.83
N ALA A 676 -12.50 1.99 -9.72
CA ALA A 676 -11.14 2.52 -9.67
C ALA A 676 -11.15 3.94 -10.22
N VAL A 677 -10.40 4.86 -9.61
CA VAL A 677 -10.34 6.27 -10.00
C VAL A 677 -8.93 6.65 -10.42
N SER A 678 -8.82 7.28 -11.58
CA SER A 678 -7.54 7.62 -12.21
C SER A 678 -7.45 9.10 -12.59
N VAL A 679 -6.24 9.66 -12.55
CA VAL A 679 -5.93 10.93 -13.21
C VAL A 679 -5.73 10.66 -14.70
N ASP A 680 -6.37 11.44 -15.58
CA ASP A 680 -6.25 11.29 -17.04
C ASP A 680 -4.90 11.81 -17.54
N ALA A 681 -4.23 11.03 -18.40
CA ALA A 681 -2.91 11.38 -18.93
C ALA A 681 -2.91 12.69 -19.75
N THR A 682 -3.98 12.96 -20.51
CA THR A 682 -4.12 14.23 -21.26
C THR A 682 -4.35 15.40 -20.32
N GLY A 683 -5.08 15.18 -19.22
CA GLY A 683 -5.27 16.14 -18.14
C GLY A 683 -3.95 16.50 -17.44
N ILE A 684 -3.10 15.51 -17.18
CA ILE A 684 -1.77 15.76 -16.62
C ILE A 684 -0.95 16.67 -17.53
N LEU A 685 -0.88 16.35 -18.83
CA LEU A 685 -0.14 17.19 -19.79
C LEU A 685 -0.70 18.60 -19.90
N ALA A 686 -2.04 18.74 -19.87
CA ALA A 686 -2.70 20.06 -19.92
C ALA A 686 -2.29 20.92 -18.69
N ALA A 687 -2.28 20.36 -17.49
CA ALA A 687 -1.85 21.05 -16.29
C ALA A 687 -0.36 21.43 -16.35
N LEU A 688 0.53 20.49 -16.71
CA LEU A 688 1.97 20.73 -16.84
C LEU A 688 2.26 21.88 -17.83
N ARG A 689 1.55 21.94 -18.95
CA ARG A 689 1.74 23.00 -19.95
C ARG A 689 1.15 24.35 -19.56
N LYS A 690 -0.12 24.34 -19.14
CA LYS A 690 -0.92 25.58 -18.99
C LYS A 690 -0.77 26.21 -17.62
N VAL A 691 -0.65 25.40 -16.57
CA VAL A 691 -0.59 25.90 -15.19
C VAL A 691 0.85 26.00 -14.69
N TYR A 692 1.65 24.97 -14.94
CA TYR A 692 3.00 24.86 -14.36
C TYR A 692 4.10 25.33 -15.31
N ALA A 693 3.81 25.52 -16.60
CA ALA A 693 4.79 25.87 -17.65
C ALA A 693 6.03 24.96 -17.63
N ALA A 694 5.84 23.66 -17.32
CA ALA A 694 6.91 22.68 -17.14
C ALA A 694 7.42 22.14 -18.50
N ALA A 695 7.91 23.01 -19.37
CA ALA A 695 8.25 22.72 -20.76
C ALA A 695 9.29 21.61 -20.91
N ALA A 696 10.32 21.57 -20.07
CA ALA A 696 11.36 20.55 -20.13
C ALA A 696 10.79 19.14 -19.78
N LEU A 697 9.96 19.05 -18.74
CA LEU A 697 9.31 17.81 -18.32
C LEU A 697 8.35 17.31 -19.41
N VAL A 698 7.54 18.20 -19.97
CA VAL A 698 6.62 17.87 -21.08
C VAL A 698 7.40 17.37 -22.31
N ALA A 699 8.49 18.05 -22.67
CA ALA A 699 9.31 17.66 -23.82
C ALA A 699 9.93 16.25 -23.62
N GLU A 700 10.38 15.91 -22.40
CA GLU A 700 10.91 14.58 -22.09
C GLU A 700 9.82 13.50 -22.19
N ILE A 701 8.62 13.76 -21.67
CA ILE A 701 7.47 12.84 -21.73
C ILE A 701 7.05 12.58 -23.18
N GLU A 702 7.03 13.62 -24.02
CA GLU A 702 6.58 13.52 -25.42
C GLU A 702 7.67 13.01 -26.37
N ALA A 703 8.94 13.09 -26.00
CA ALA A 703 10.04 12.54 -26.78
C ALA A 703 10.17 11.01 -26.67
N ALA A 704 9.46 10.37 -25.71
CA ALA A 704 9.40 8.91 -25.62
C ALA A 704 8.69 8.35 -26.86
N PRO A 705 9.35 7.52 -27.68
CA PRO A 705 8.82 7.03 -28.96
C PRO A 705 7.62 6.10 -28.80
#